data_1888a639800d7806e229a85845d8a01a
#
_entry.id   1888a639800d7806e229a85845d8a01a
#
_cell.length_a   1.000
_cell.length_b   1.000
_cell.length_c   1.000
_cell.angle_alpha   90.00
_cell.angle_beta   90.00
_cell.angle_gamma   90.00
#
_symmetry.space_group_name_H-M   'P 1'
#
loop_
_entity.id
_entity.type
_entity.pdbx_description
1 polymer ?
#
loop_
_entity_poly.entity_id
_entity_poly.type
_entity_poly.pdbx_seq_one_letter_code
_entity_poly.pdbx_strand_id
1 'polypeptide(L)'
;MKKIKNRLLCVCAIVSVMILTYVLPLFGVQTAPVYVSAVSTDYPVQLMNIVSAENDGIVLSETGTADSSPLAAAELGGSLSCSWRFDYVGTDQNGAFFKICSAESGRLITPDNYSVQNGSNVIVYGSESEKCQHWYVIPVNKDRLGNGFNYKIVNYNDTSLALTRTAAGISLTGYTGDISQHWLLNCDGLQGFAGFCYNDNTGKAKAADIGGLFGKTVEASSFDELKKYATSDEPLTIVITKNISVSNLDLNGQRYMCKAGRIYVHNNKTIIGSYGAHKTFNVQFCTASNSGTGNNIIIKNLEMGHDAESNHNDSIVCYFGSGQNIWVDHVTFTGHSNHGKAPKTGQVDEDKFLACCYDADYCTVSDCSFGEHKYGLILGYPDDNASNKQKYGGFPRMSLISNNFNGCETRGPGLMRWGYFHSLNNYVNKFSMAYTVISDCDIYAENCVYENGGNVICDWDKVSLVGHYTETGSSFNGCKRTKQGGDSNSTATGTSWKPGSNYRYKALAANQVKAYCQTYSAAQSQAGNMMYNRYSQKGIPSAGFTKQPDAPFAQPVTEALVTTVVTTEETTTVTTTEETTTVTTTEATTTVTTTEAVTTTVTEPVIVKGDVNDDGAVTNLDLIILQKEILAIYDDGYTFNSALADLNEDGKISIIDFILLKSILAR
;
A
#
# COMPACT_ATOMS: atom_id res chain seq x y z
N MET A 1 11.14 -0.57 -48.64
CA MET A 1 11.39 -1.99 -48.34
C MET A 1 11.66 -2.27 -46.84
N LYS A 2 12.44 -1.47 -46.10
CA LYS A 2 12.65 -1.70 -44.65
C LYS A 2 11.38 -1.57 -43.76
N LYS A 3 10.47 -0.62 -44.07
CA LYS A 3 9.20 -0.45 -43.36
C LYS A 3 8.18 -1.59 -43.58
N ILE A 4 8.24 -2.23 -44.73
CA ILE A 4 7.35 -3.37 -45.07
C ILE A 4 7.83 -4.64 -44.36
N LYS A 5 9.15 -4.85 -44.23
CA LYS A 5 9.70 -6.02 -43.52
C LYS A 5 9.35 -6.00 -42.01
N ASN A 6 9.40 -4.84 -41.35
CA ASN A 6 9.06 -4.76 -39.95
C ASN A 6 7.55 -4.93 -39.65
N ARG A 7 6.69 -4.50 -40.61
CA ARG A 7 5.25 -4.77 -40.51
C ARG A 7 4.91 -6.25 -40.74
N LEU A 8 5.61 -6.92 -41.63
CA LEU A 8 5.41 -8.35 -41.86
C LEU A 8 5.87 -9.21 -40.66
N LEU A 9 6.96 -8.82 -39.99
CA LEU A 9 7.41 -9.52 -38.79
C LEU A 9 6.41 -9.38 -37.61
N CYS A 10 5.80 -8.19 -37.40
CA CYS A 10 4.76 -8.00 -36.38
C CYS A 10 3.51 -8.82 -36.71
N VAL A 11 3.06 -8.86 -37.94
CA VAL A 11 1.89 -9.64 -38.35
C VAL A 11 2.16 -11.14 -38.20
N CYS A 12 3.36 -11.62 -38.55
CA CYS A 12 3.72 -13.03 -38.32
C CYS A 12 3.79 -13.40 -36.85
N ALA A 13 4.27 -12.49 -35.94
CA ALA A 13 4.29 -12.74 -34.50
C ALA A 13 2.86 -12.79 -33.91
N ILE A 14 1.97 -11.90 -34.37
CA ILE A 14 0.57 -11.89 -33.93
C ILE A 14 -0.20 -13.12 -34.46
N VAL A 15 0.02 -13.51 -35.70
CA VAL A 15 -0.59 -14.71 -36.26
C VAL A 15 -0.06 -15.98 -35.60
N SER A 16 1.21 -16.03 -35.23
CA SER A 16 1.80 -17.18 -34.50
C SER A 16 1.21 -17.31 -33.09
N VAL A 17 0.96 -16.20 -32.40
CA VAL A 17 0.28 -16.21 -31.09
C VAL A 17 -1.19 -16.63 -31.24
N MET A 18 -1.88 -16.17 -32.29
CA MET A 18 -3.26 -16.61 -32.55
C MET A 18 -3.35 -18.10 -32.90
N ILE A 19 -2.42 -18.63 -33.69
CA ILE A 19 -2.41 -20.07 -34.04
C ILE A 19 -2.16 -20.92 -32.79
N LEU A 20 -1.28 -20.47 -31.89
CA LEU A 20 -1.03 -21.20 -30.62
C LEU A 20 -2.26 -21.20 -29.69
N THR A 21 -3.06 -20.14 -29.69
CA THR A 21 -4.26 -20.05 -28.82
C THR A 21 -5.49 -20.75 -29.40
N TYR A 22 -5.58 -20.94 -30.70
CA TYR A 22 -6.72 -21.60 -31.35
C TYR A 22 -6.50 -23.09 -31.68
N VAL A 23 -5.26 -23.56 -31.79
CA VAL A 23 -4.97 -24.96 -32.10
C VAL A 23 -4.88 -25.85 -30.86
N LEU A 24 -4.51 -25.28 -29.69
CA LEU A 24 -4.43 -26.02 -28.42
C LEU A 24 -5.78 -26.59 -27.92
N PRO A 25 -6.95 -25.91 -28.07
CA PRO A 25 -8.21 -26.49 -27.67
C PRO A 25 -8.67 -27.67 -28.54
N LEU A 26 -8.22 -27.75 -29.77
CA LEU A 26 -8.56 -28.83 -30.71
C LEU A 26 -7.92 -30.19 -30.33
N PHE A 27 -6.90 -30.17 -29.47
CA PHE A 27 -6.23 -31.39 -29.01
C PHE A 27 -6.62 -31.84 -27.60
N GLY A 28 -7.71 -31.29 -27.06
CA GLY A 28 -8.22 -31.74 -25.73
C GLY A 28 -7.27 -31.42 -24.57
N VAL A 29 -6.31 -30.52 -24.75
CA VAL A 29 -5.53 -29.97 -23.64
C VAL A 29 -6.46 -29.03 -22.89
N GLN A 30 -7.03 -29.48 -21.77
CA GLN A 30 -7.61 -28.58 -20.79
C GLN A 30 -6.50 -27.56 -20.41
N THR A 31 -6.61 -26.35 -20.95
CA THR A 31 -5.83 -25.24 -20.40
C THR A 31 -6.33 -25.07 -18.98
N ALA A 32 -5.47 -25.37 -18.01
CA ALA A 32 -5.78 -25.03 -16.63
C ALA A 32 -6.23 -23.56 -16.59
N PRO A 33 -7.28 -23.23 -15.84
CA PRO A 33 -7.72 -21.85 -15.70
C PRO A 33 -6.50 -21.01 -15.34
N VAL A 34 -6.25 -19.96 -16.10
CA VAL A 34 -5.18 -19.00 -15.80
C VAL A 34 -5.65 -18.25 -14.56
N TYR A 35 -5.22 -18.72 -13.42
CA TYR A 35 -5.49 -18.02 -12.17
C TYR A 35 -4.65 -16.75 -12.14
N VAL A 36 -5.34 -15.71 -11.89
CA VAL A 36 -4.89 -14.34 -11.98
C VAL A 36 -4.43 -13.92 -10.58
N SER A 37 -3.15 -13.55 -10.39
CA SER A 37 -2.51 -13.24 -9.10
C SER A 37 -3.22 -12.14 -8.30
N ALA A 38 -3.07 -12.17 -6.97
CA ALA A 38 -3.85 -11.40 -6.01
C ALA A 38 -3.47 -9.92 -5.87
N VAL A 39 -2.62 -9.38 -6.73
CA VAL A 39 -2.12 -8.01 -6.58
C VAL A 39 -2.79 -7.10 -7.58
N SER A 40 -3.37 -5.99 -7.10
CA SER A 40 -4.05 -5.01 -7.94
C SER A 40 -3.10 -4.32 -8.91
N THR A 41 -3.57 -4.06 -10.12
CA THR A 41 -2.90 -3.18 -11.10
C THR A 41 -3.17 -1.70 -10.84
N ASP A 42 -4.14 -1.37 -9.99
CA ASP A 42 -4.63 -0.01 -9.79
C ASP A 42 -3.94 0.70 -8.62
N TYR A 43 -3.58 -0.05 -7.60
CA TYR A 43 -2.86 0.47 -6.43
C TYR A 43 -2.02 -0.62 -5.75
N PRO A 44 -0.97 -0.25 -4.99
CA PRO A 44 -0.16 -1.21 -4.25
C PRO A 44 -0.94 -1.77 -3.06
N VAL A 45 -1.48 -2.96 -3.22
CA VAL A 45 -2.20 -3.67 -2.14
C VAL A 45 -1.25 -3.94 -0.98
N GLN A 46 -1.72 -3.73 0.25
CA GLN A 46 -0.96 -4.14 1.42
C GLN A 46 -1.04 -5.66 1.60
N LEU A 47 0.06 -6.32 1.38
CA LEU A 47 0.23 -7.74 1.65
C LEU A 47 0.69 -7.96 3.09
N MET A 48 0.41 -9.14 3.62
CA MET A 48 0.74 -9.54 4.98
C MET A 48 1.56 -10.82 4.97
N ASN A 49 2.54 -10.91 5.87
CA ASN A 49 3.11 -12.18 6.28
C ASN A 49 2.36 -12.69 7.51
N ILE A 50 1.92 -13.93 7.46
CA ILE A 50 1.32 -14.65 8.59
C ILE A 50 2.45 -15.39 9.27
N VAL A 51 2.97 -14.82 10.34
CA VAL A 51 4.23 -15.23 10.98
C VAL A 51 3.92 -16.11 12.18
N SER A 52 4.69 -17.18 12.36
CA SER A 52 4.58 -18.04 13.53
C SER A 52 4.89 -17.27 14.82
N ALA A 53 4.00 -17.34 15.81
CA ALA A 53 4.25 -16.74 17.11
C ALA A 53 5.35 -17.45 17.91
N GLU A 54 5.67 -18.70 17.57
CA GLU A 54 6.77 -19.44 18.20
C GLU A 54 8.14 -19.04 17.64
N ASN A 55 8.20 -18.68 16.36
CA ASN A 55 9.43 -18.30 15.68
C ASN A 55 9.15 -17.26 14.60
N ASP A 56 9.56 -16.02 14.82
CA ASP A 56 9.37 -14.88 13.93
C ASP A 56 10.11 -14.97 12.58
N GLY A 57 10.95 -15.98 12.41
CA GLY A 57 11.57 -16.31 11.13
C GLY A 57 10.79 -17.33 10.28
N ILE A 58 9.66 -17.84 10.79
CA ILE A 58 8.83 -18.86 10.12
C ILE A 58 7.47 -18.24 9.78
N VAL A 59 7.02 -18.47 8.56
CA VAL A 59 5.78 -17.91 8.02
C VAL A 59 4.91 -18.98 7.36
N LEU A 60 3.62 -18.70 7.26
CA LEU A 60 2.70 -19.46 6.43
C LEU A 60 3.04 -19.26 4.95
N SER A 61 3.17 -20.35 4.21
CA SER A 61 3.47 -20.33 2.78
C SER A 61 2.62 -21.34 2.03
N GLU A 62 2.24 -21.01 0.79
CA GLU A 62 1.77 -22.05 -0.14
C GLU A 62 2.98 -22.82 -0.71
N THR A 63 2.78 -24.11 -0.99
CA THR A 63 3.83 -24.98 -1.53
C THR A 63 3.79 -25.13 -3.04
N GLY A 64 2.78 -24.59 -3.68
CA GLY A 64 2.59 -24.59 -5.13
C GLY A 64 1.39 -23.74 -5.53
N THR A 65 1.31 -23.41 -6.80
CA THR A 65 0.30 -22.48 -7.36
C THR A 65 -0.92 -23.17 -7.97
N ALA A 66 -1.02 -24.50 -7.89
CA ALA A 66 -2.18 -25.25 -8.37
C ALA A 66 -3.27 -25.36 -7.29
N ASP A 67 -4.51 -25.64 -7.70
CA ASP A 67 -5.56 -26.02 -6.77
C ASP A 67 -5.13 -27.24 -5.95
N SER A 68 -5.55 -27.26 -4.70
CA SER A 68 -5.20 -28.28 -3.73
C SER A 68 -3.71 -28.33 -3.33
N SER A 69 -2.93 -27.28 -3.65
CA SER A 69 -1.56 -27.19 -3.12
C SER A 69 -1.59 -26.97 -1.60
N PRO A 70 -0.87 -27.79 -0.83
CA PRO A 70 -0.88 -27.69 0.63
C PRO A 70 -0.25 -26.37 1.12
N LEU A 71 -0.64 -25.96 2.32
CA LEU A 71 0.06 -24.94 3.07
C LEU A 71 1.14 -25.57 3.93
N ALA A 72 2.23 -24.85 4.11
CA ALA A 72 3.34 -25.24 4.97
C ALA A 72 3.87 -24.05 5.78
N ALA A 73 4.63 -24.36 6.81
CA ALA A 73 5.50 -23.40 7.47
C ALA A 73 6.84 -23.34 6.70
N ALA A 74 7.27 -22.13 6.32
CA ALA A 74 8.49 -21.89 5.59
C ALA A 74 9.33 -20.80 6.27
N GLU A 75 10.61 -20.72 5.96
CA GLU A 75 11.42 -19.58 6.38
C GLU A 75 10.90 -18.30 5.71
N LEU A 76 10.87 -17.21 6.46
CA LEU A 76 10.54 -15.88 5.94
C LEU A 76 11.54 -15.52 4.84
N GLY A 77 11.12 -15.64 3.62
CA GLY A 77 11.93 -15.51 2.41
C GLY A 77 11.38 -14.46 1.47
N GLY A 78 11.91 -14.41 0.26
CA GLY A 78 11.56 -13.44 -0.77
C GLY A 78 10.54 -13.92 -1.79
N SER A 79 9.77 -14.95 -1.48
CA SER A 79 8.75 -15.45 -2.40
C SER A 79 7.39 -14.85 -2.07
N LEU A 80 6.61 -14.52 -3.10
CA LEU A 80 5.21 -14.13 -2.96
C LEU A 80 4.35 -15.26 -2.35
N SER A 81 4.84 -16.51 -2.38
CA SER A 81 4.19 -17.65 -1.70
C SER A 81 4.03 -17.47 -0.19
N CYS A 82 4.81 -16.58 0.42
CA CYS A 82 4.75 -16.24 1.85
C CYS A 82 3.91 -14.98 2.14
N SER A 83 3.34 -14.36 1.12
CA SER A 83 2.63 -13.09 1.21
C SER A 83 1.15 -13.29 0.91
N TRP A 84 0.32 -12.69 1.74
CA TRP A 84 -1.13 -12.92 1.75
C TRP A 84 -1.88 -11.61 1.69
N ARG A 85 -2.89 -11.53 0.83
CA ARG A 85 -3.88 -10.46 0.84
C ARG A 85 -5.06 -10.85 1.71
N PHE A 86 -5.48 -9.91 2.55
CA PHE A 86 -6.64 -10.07 3.41
C PHE A 86 -7.80 -9.24 2.84
N ASP A 87 -8.74 -9.91 2.19
CA ASP A 87 -9.93 -9.28 1.66
C ASP A 87 -10.99 -9.24 2.77
N TYR A 88 -11.24 -8.06 3.30
CA TYR A 88 -12.23 -7.85 4.34
C TYR A 88 -13.63 -8.16 3.82
N VAL A 89 -14.31 -9.11 4.44
CA VAL A 89 -15.68 -9.52 4.07
C VAL A 89 -16.71 -8.87 4.99
N GLY A 90 -16.42 -8.78 6.28
CA GLY A 90 -17.33 -8.20 7.25
C GLY A 90 -16.88 -8.31 8.68
N THR A 91 -17.72 -7.84 9.58
CA THR A 91 -17.56 -7.97 11.03
C THR A 91 -18.89 -8.38 11.64
N ASP A 92 -18.86 -9.37 12.53
CA ASP A 92 -19.99 -9.78 13.33
C ASP A 92 -19.60 -9.93 14.82
N GLN A 93 -20.39 -10.65 15.61
CA GLN A 93 -20.15 -10.86 17.03
C GLN A 93 -18.83 -11.60 17.35
N ASN A 94 -18.28 -12.34 16.39
CA ASN A 94 -17.02 -13.06 16.55
C ASN A 94 -15.80 -12.23 16.11
N GLY A 95 -16.01 -11.08 15.49
CA GLY A 95 -14.97 -10.18 15.00
C GLY A 95 -14.96 -9.98 13.50
N ALA A 96 -13.89 -9.41 12.98
CA ALA A 96 -13.68 -9.23 11.54
C ALA A 96 -13.30 -10.56 10.88
N PHE A 97 -13.84 -10.81 9.68
CA PHE A 97 -13.52 -11.99 8.90
C PHE A 97 -13.17 -11.64 7.44
N PHE A 98 -12.34 -12.50 6.87
CA PHE A 98 -11.63 -12.24 5.62
C PHE A 98 -11.66 -13.45 4.70
N LYS A 99 -11.53 -13.20 3.39
CA LYS A 99 -10.91 -14.14 2.46
C LYS A 99 -9.40 -13.88 2.50
N ILE A 100 -8.59 -14.92 2.71
CA ILE A 100 -7.13 -14.79 2.76
C ILE A 100 -6.55 -15.40 1.49
N CYS A 101 -6.00 -14.55 0.64
CA CYS A 101 -5.60 -14.87 -0.72
C CYS A 101 -4.08 -14.87 -0.86
N SER A 102 -3.51 -15.91 -1.45
CA SER A 102 -2.08 -15.95 -1.79
C SER A 102 -1.73 -14.87 -2.81
N ALA A 103 -0.65 -14.15 -2.58
CA ALA A 103 -0.15 -13.16 -3.51
C ALA A 103 0.48 -13.78 -4.77
N GLU A 104 0.97 -15.02 -4.70
CA GLU A 104 1.59 -15.72 -5.82
C GLU A 104 0.56 -16.39 -6.73
N SER A 105 -0.35 -17.18 -6.15
CA SER A 105 -1.31 -17.96 -6.94
C SER A 105 -2.66 -17.30 -7.13
N GLY A 106 -3.01 -16.31 -6.32
CA GLY A 106 -4.35 -15.72 -6.29
C GLY A 106 -5.42 -16.60 -5.64
N ARG A 107 -5.04 -17.75 -5.06
CA ARG A 107 -5.94 -18.71 -4.44
C ARG A 107 -6.19 -18.41 -2.97
N LEU A 108 -7.32 -18.86 -2.49
CA LEU A 108 -7.77 -18.67 -1.11
C LEU A 108 -7.32 -19.81 -0.20
N ILE A 109 -6.99 -19.48 1.04
CA ILE A 109 -6.82 -20.48 2.09
C ILE A 109 -8.15 -21.22 2.27
N THR A 110 -8.12 -22.55 2.08
CA THR A 110 -9.30 -23.39 2.02
C THR A 110 -9.06 -24.69 2.78
N PRO A 111 -10.00 -25.16 3.63
CA PRO A 111 -9.95 -26.53 4.15
C PRO A 111 -10.06 -27.53 3.00
N ASP A 112 -9.21 -28.55 2.99
CA ASP A 112 -9.21 -29.55 1.93
C ASP A 112 -10.57 -30.24 1.81
N ASN A 113 -11.05 -30.41 0.57
CA ASN A 113 -12.39 -30.90 0.26
C ASN A 113 -13.53 -30.13 0.95
N TYR A 114 -13.32 -28.84 1.28
CA TYR A 114 -14.24 -27.99 2.06
C TYR A 114 -14.62 -28.57 3.42
N SER A 115 -13.84 -29.51 3.93
CA SER A 115 -14.09 -30.22 5.18
C SER A 115 -13.61 -29.40 6.38
N VAL A 116 -14.55 -28.82 7.12
CA VAL A 116 -14.27 -28.07 8.34
C VAL A 116 -14.40 -29.02 9.54
N GLN A 117 -13.34 -29.81 9.77
CA GLN A 117 -13.28 -30.81 10.85
C GLN A 117 -11.90 -30.80 11.53
N ASN A 118 -11.87 -31.28 12.75
CA ASN A 118 -10.59 -31.44 13.47
C ASN A 118 -9.68 -32.43 12.72
N GLY A 119 -8.48 -31.97 12.36
CA GLY A 119 -7.49 -32.73 11.58
C GLY A 119 -7.57 -32.50 10.07
N SER A 120 -8.51 -31.71 9.55
CA SER A 120 -8.56 -31.37 8.11
C SER A 120 -7.30 -30.62 7.68
N ASN A 121 -6.68 -31.05 6.59
CA ASN A 121 -5.60 -30.32 5.95
C ASN A 121 -6.10 -28.96 5.41
N VAL A 122 -5.19 -28.02 5.28
CA VAL A 122 -5.48 -26.71 4.69
C VAL A 122 -4.61 -26.50 3.44
N ILE A 123 -5.26 -26.08 2.40
CA ILE A 123 -4.72 -25.93 1.03
C ILE A 123 -4.97 -24.53 0.51
N VAL A 124 -4.42 -24.19 -0.65
CA VAL A 124 -4.92 -23.09 -1.47
C VAL A 124 -5.85 -23.62 -2.56
N TYR A 125 -6.96 -22.92 -2.79
CA TYR A 125 -7.94 -23.29 -3.80
C TYR A 125 -8.58 -22.07 -4.44
N GLY A 126 -9.12 -22.24 -5.66
CA GLY A 126 -9.84 -21.18 -6.35
C GLY A 126 -10.94 -20.54 -5.50
N SER A 127 -11.30 -19.31 -5.82
CA SER A 127 -12.37 -18.60 -5.10
C SER A 127 -13.73 -19.24 -5.45
N GLU A 128 -14.39 -19.74 -4.43
CA GLU A 128 -15.74 -20.28 -4.52
C GLU A 128 -16.68 -19.46 -3.61
N SER A 129 -17.97 -19.67 -3.73
CA SER A 129 -18.96 -19.03 -2.83
C SER A 129 -19.02 -19.68 -1.43
N GLU A 130 -18.12 -20.60 -1.14
CA GLU A 130 -18.13 -21.40 0.08
C GLU A 130 -17.65 -20.60 1.30
N LYS A 131 -18.47 -20.54 2.33
CA LYS A 131 -18.15 -19.82 3.58
C LYS A 131 -16.98 -20.42 4.34
N CYS A 132 -16.60 -21.67 4.09
CA CYS A 132 -15.40 -22.26 4.68
C CYS A 132 -14.09 -21.62 4.18
N GLN A 133 -14.13 -20.78 3.13
CA GLN A 133 -13.02 -19.94 2.69
C GLN A 133 -12.95 -18.59 3.45
N HIS A 134 -13.86 -18.35 4.38
CA HIS A 134 -13.82 -17.19 5.25
C HIS A 134 -13.15 -17.53 6.58
N TRP A 135 -12.37 -16.58 7.10
CA TRP A 135 -11.55 -16.77 8.28
C TRP A 135 -11.68 -15.59 9.23
N TYR A 136 -12.01 -15.84 10.48
CA TYR A 136 -11.85 -14.84 11.52
C TYR A 136 -10.39 -14.71 11.92
N VAL A 137 -9.94 -13.49 12.13
CA VAL A 137 -8.61 -13.17 12.64
C VAL A 137 -8.78 -12.47 13.98
N ILE A 138 -8.63 -13.23 15.04
CA ILE A 138 -9.02 -12.82 16.39
C ILE A 138 -7.76 -12.62 17.25
N PRO A 139 -7.53 -11.43 17.82
CA PRO A 139 -6.42 -11.22 18.73
C PRO A 139 -6.60 -12.06 20.00
N VAL A 140 -5.57 -12.84 20.34
CA VAL A 140 -5.51 -13.65 21.57
C VAL A 140 -5.08 -12.79 22.74
N ASN A 141 -4.13 -11.91 22.50
CA ASN A 141 -3.62 -10.96 23.46
C ASN A 141 -3.31 -9.62 22.79
N LYS A 142 -2.95 -8.65 23.61
CA LYS A 142 -2.53 -7.32 23.16
C LYS A 142 -1.12 -7.03 23.65
N ASP A 143 -0.39 -6.26 22.87
CA ASP A 143 0.87 -5.69 23.32
C ASP A 143 0.65 -4.57 24.35
N ARG A 144 1.74 -3.98 24.86
CA ARG A 144 1.64 -2.89 25.84
C ARG A 144 1.02 -1.60 25.30
N LEU A 145 0.92 -1.47 23.97
CA LEU A 145 0.31 -0.33 23.30
C LEU A 145 -1.19 -0.53 23.06
N GLY A 146 -1.71 -1.72 23.37
CA GLY A 146 -3.10 -2.10 23.16
C GLY A 146 -3.40 -2.69 21.79
N ASN A 147 -2.38 -2.85 20.92
CA ASN A 147 -2.53 -3.48 19.62
C ASN A 147 -2.68 -5.00 19.76
N GLY A 148 -3.44 -5.62 18.85
CA GLY A 148 -3.48 -7.07 18.75
C GLY A 148 -2.08 -7.62 18.50
N PHE A 149 -1.66 -8.61 19.29
CA PHE A 149 -0.30 -9.11 19.25
C PHE A 149 -0.22 -10.51 18.65
N ASN A 150 -0.75 -11.50 19.34
CA ASN A 150 -0.94 -12.83 18.77
C ASN A 150 -2.37 -13.00 18.30
N TYR A 151 -2.54 -13.63 17.17
CA TYR A 151 -3.84 -13.89 16.57
C TYR A 151 -4.09 -15.39 16.46
N LYS A 152 -5.29 -15.83 16.72
CA LYS A 152 -5.81 -17.09 16.20
C LYS A 152 -6.56 -16.83 14.90
N ILE A 153 -6.34 -17.67 13.90
CA ILE A 153 -7.05 -17.65 12.64
C ILE A 153 -7.99 -18.85 12.65
N VAL A 154 -9.30 -18.61 12.76
CA VAL A 154 -10.30 -19.67 12.91
C VAL A 154 -11.28 -19.67 11.75
N ASN A 155 -11.81 -20.85 11.40
CA ASN A 155 -12.71 -20.97 10.27
C ASN A 155 -14.08 -20.33 10.57
N TYR A 156 -14.68 -19.70 9.57
CA TYR A 156 -15.99 -19.05 9.69
C TYR A 156 -17.11 -20.04 10.06
N ASN A 157 -17.09 -21.26 9.51
CA ASN A 157 -18.13 -22.26 9.74
C ASN A 157 -18.01 -22.95 11.11
N ASP A 158 -16.79 -22.96 11.71
CA ASP A 158 -16.56 -23.50 13.05
C ASP A 158 -15.42 -22.74 13.73
N THR A 159 -15.77 -21.79 14.59
CA THR A 159 -14.80 -20.94 15.31
C THR A 159 -14.03 -21.68 16.42
N SER A 160 -14.37 -22.92 16.70
CA SER A 160 -13.59 -23.78 17.61
C SER A 160 -12.34 -24.38 16.94
N LEU A 161 -12.26 -24.34 15.60
CA LEU A 161 -11.16 -24.88 14.81
C LEU A 161 -10.22 -23.77 14.34
N ALA A 162 -8.96 -23.88 14.72
CA ALA A 162 -7.92 -22.93 14.41
C ALA A 162 -6.91 -23.46 13.38
N LEU A 163 -6.39 -22.54 12.57
CA LEU A 163 -5.24 -22.78 11.70
C LEU A 163 -4.01 -23.10 12.55
N THR A 164 -3.49 -24.30 12.43
CA THR A 164 -2.48 -24.87 13.34
C THR A 164 -1.28 -25.36 12.56
N ARG A 165 -0.08 -25.03 13.03
CA ARG A 165 1.15 -25.69 12.56
C ARG A 165 1.27 -27.05 13.20
N THR A 166 1.43 -28.06 12.37
CA THR A 166 1.65 -29.45 12.78
C THR A 166 2.94 -29.99 12.17
N ALA A 167 3.40 -31.14 12.62
CA ALA A 167 4.56 -31.78 12.01
C ALA A 167 4.32 -32.18 10.53
N ALA A 168 3.06 -32.34 10.13
CA ALA A 168 2.66 -32.72 8.77
C ALA A 168 2.40 -31.50 7.85
N GLY A 169 2.40 -30.27 8.37
CA GLY A 169 2.07 -29.05 7.63
C GLY A 169 1.07 -28.19 8.38
N ILE A 170 0.12 -27.61 7.65
CA ILE A 170 -0.92 -26.76 8.23
C ILE A 170 -2.26 -27.48 8.22
N SER A 171 -2.91 -27.54 9.35
CA SER A 171 -4.20 -28.21 9.50
C SER A 171 -5.17 -27.40 10.37
N LEU A 172 -6.46 -27.69 10.26
CA LEU A 172 -7.46 -27.25 11.24
C LEU A 172 -7.42 -28.17 12.46
N THR A 173 -7.26 -27.60 13.64
CA THR A 173 -7.40 -28.38 14.88
C THR A 173 -8.21 -27.62 15.92
N GLY A 174 -8.78 -28.35 16.88
CA GLY A 174 -9.47 -27.71 18.00
C GLY A 174 -8.56 -26.71 18.69
N TYR A 175 -9.07 -25.50 18.92
CA TYR A 175 -8.31 -24.45 19.57
C TYR A 175 -8.07 -24.75 21.04
N THR A 176 -6.83 -24.91 21.44
CA THR A 176 -6.39 -25.21 22.81
C THR A 176 -5.63 -24.05 23.46
N GLY A 177 -5.24 -23.06 22.67
CA GLY A 177 -4.36 -21.98 23.12
C GLY A 177 -2.87 -22.32 23.02
N ASP A 178 -2.52 -23.43 22.38
CA ASP A 178 -1.13 -23.80 22.11
C ASP A 178 -0.47 -22.76 21.18
N ILE A 179 0.82 -22.53 21.36
CA ILE A 179 1.57 -21.53 20.59
C ILE A 179 1.61 -21.86 19.09
N SER A 180 1.48 -23.12 18.71
CA SER A 180 1.38 -23.54 17.31
C SER A 180 0.12 -23.06 16.58
N GLN A 181 -0.88 -22.59 17.34
CA GLN A 181 -2.14 -22.03 16.86
C GLN A 181 -2.13 -20.50 16.83
N HIS A 182 -1.02 -19.89 17.21
CA HIS A 182 -0.90 -18.44 17.29
C HIS A 182 -0.01 -17.91 16.17
N TRP A 183 -0.45 -16.79 15.63
CA TRP A 183 0.18 -16.12 14.50
C TRP A 183 0.39 -14.65 14.80
N LEU A 184 1.51 -14.11 14.34
CA LEU A 184 1.75 -12.68 14.27
C LEU A 184 1.40 -12.20 12.86
N LEU A 185 0.92 -10.98 12.74
CA LEU A 185 0.72 -10.34 11.45
C LEU A 185 1.78 -9.26 11.27
N ASN A 186 2.48 -9.28 10.16
CA ASN A 186 3.42 -8.24 9.77
C ASN A 186 3.15 -7.84 8.33
N CYS A 187 3.17 -6.53 8.03
CA CYS A 187 3.07 -6.08 6.66
C CYS A 187 4.27 -6.56 5.85
N ASP A 188 4.02 -7.11 4.66
CA ASP A 188 5.08 -7.53 3.77
C ASP A 188 5.98 -6.33 3.40
N GLY A 189 7.29 -6.53 3.49
CA GLY A 189 8.28 -5.48 3.29
C GLY A 189 8.52 -4.55 4.48
N LEU A 190 7.71 -4.58 5.53
CA LEU A 190 7.89 -3.74 6.71
C LEU A 190 9.01 -4.31 7.59
N GLN A 191 10.06 -3.53 7.74
CA GLN A 191 11.15 -3.72 8.69
C GLN A 191 11.25 -2.50 9.60
N GLY A 192 11.99 -2.61 10.68
CA GLY A 192 12.20 -1.48 11.57
C GLY A 192 11.18 -1.38 12.70
N PHE A 193 11.20 -0.26 13.39
CA PHE A 193 10.43 -0.09 14.60
C PHE A 193 8.91 -0.08 14.41
N ALA A 194 8.39 0.27 13.24
CA ALA A 194 6.96 0.11 12.95
C ALA A 194 6.58 -1.37 12.73
N GLY A 195 7.51 -2.24 12.39
CA GLY A 195 7.32 -3.68 12.27
C GLY A 195 7.21 -4.39 13.62
N PHE A 196 7.18 -5.71 13.58
CA PHE A 196 7.26 -6.54 14.79
C PHE A 196 8.60 -6.34 15.48
N CYS A 197 8.57 -6.05 16.79
CA CYS A 197 9.75 -6.02 17.63
C CYS A 197 9.63 -7.09 18.72
N TYR A 198 10.63 -7.95 18.82
CA TYR A 198 10.70 -8.90 19.93
C TYR A 198 11.19 -8.24 21.23
N ASN A 199 11.83 -7.08 21.11
CA ASN A 199 12.18 -6.20 22.23
C ASN A 199 12.06 -4.73 21.79
N ASP A 200 11.24 -3.97 22.45
CA ASP A 200 10.97 -2.57 22.18
C ASP A 200 11.86 -1.59 22.97
N ASN A 201 13.02 -2.03 23.43
CA ASN A 201 13.91 -1.33 24.37
C ASN A 201 13.34 -1.16 25.80
N THR A 202 12.18 -1.74 26.10
CA THR A 202 11.66 -1.84 27.47
C THR A 202 11.63 -3.29 27.97
N GLY A 203 12.19 -4.21 27.22
CA GLY A 203 12.20 -5.64 27.50
C GLY A 203 10.91 -6.36 27.11
N LYS A 204 10.06 -5.75 26.28
CA LYS A 204 8.78 -6.31 25.85
C LYS A 204 8.70 -6.39 24.33
N ALA A 205 7.96 -7.37 23.85
CA ALA A 205 7.61 -7.45 22.45
C ALA A 205 6.51 -6.45 22.08
N LYS A 206 6.49 -6.03 20.80
CA LYS A 206 5.56 -5.07 20.24
C LYS A 206 5.01 -5.59 18.91
N ALA A 207 3.70 -5.45 18.69
CA ALA A 207 3.03 -5.77 17.44
C ALA A 207 3.49 -4.86 16.28
N ALA A 208 3.45 -5.38 15.07
CA ALA A 208 3.68 -4.59 13.86
C ALA A 208 2.52 -3.63 13.59
N ASP A 209 2.82 -2.56 12.86
CA ASP A 209 1.81 -1.73 12.21
C ASP A 209 1.09 -2.54 11.12
N ILE A 210 -0.21 -2.58 11.18
CA ILE A 210 -1.08 -3.24 10.20
C ILE A 210 -2.12 -2.28 9.61
N GLY A 211 -2.03 -1.01 9.97
CA GLY A 211 -2.90 0.04 9.46
C GLY A 211 -4.39 -0.26 9.57
N GLY A 212 -5.10 -0.06 8.48
CA GLY A 212 -6.54 -0.26 8.36
C GLY A 212 -7.00 -1.69 8.07
N LEU A 213 -6.16 -2.72 8.30
CA LEU A 213 -6.41 -4.12 7.91
C LEU A 213 -7.78 -4.65 8.36
N PHE A 214 -8.22 -4.30 9.56
CA PHE A 214 -9.47 -4.81 10.14
C PHE A 214 -10.73 -4.04 9.70
N GLY A 215 -10.64 -3.26 8.62
CA GLY A 215 -11.74 -2.52 8.04
C GLY A 215 -11.83 -2.66 6.53
N LYS A 216 -12.87 -2.05 5.98
CA LYS A 216 -13.11 -2.04 4.54
C LYS A 216 -12.12 -1.15 3.79
N THR A 217 -11.94 -1.42 2.52
CA THR A 217 -11.29 -0.50 1.58
C THR A 217 -12.31 0.50 1.06
N VAL A 218 -11.94 1.79 1.03
CA VAL A 218 -12.75 2.89 0.50
C VAL A 218 -11.92 3.73 -0.46
N GLU A 219 -12.56 4.32 -1.45
CA GLU A 219 -11.93 5.21 -2.40
C GLU A 219 -12.12 6.68 -2.00
N ALA A 220 -11.07 7.48 -2.17
CA ALA A 220 -11.09 8.92 -1.98
C ALA A 220 -10.67 9.62 -3.27
N SER A 221 -11.62 10.32 -3.90
CA SER A 221 -11.42 11.09 -5.13
C SER A 221 -11.35 12.60 -4.91
N SER A 222 -11.47 13.03 -3.66
CA SER A 222 -11.46 14.44 -3.25
C SER A 222 -10.82 14.60 -1.87
N PHE A 223 -10.42 15.84 -1.55
CA PHE A 223 -9.88 16.17 -0.23
C PHE A 223 -10.90 15.92 0.90
N ASP A 224 -12.16 16.24 0.67
CA ASP A 224 -13.20 16.07 1.68
C ASP A 224 -13.46 14.58 1.98
N GLU A 225 -13.46 13.72 0.97
CA GLU A 225 -13.55 12.27 1.15
C GLU A 225 -12.34 11.73 1.89
N LEU A 226 -11.12 12.10 1.46
CA LEU A 226 -9.89 11.70 2.13
C LEU A 226 -9.90 12.11 3.60
N LYS A 227 -10.26 13.37 3.88
CA LYS A 227 -10.35 13.89 5.25
C LYS A 227 -11.39 13.15 6.06
N LYS A 228 -12.60 12.97 5.52
CA LYS A 228 -13.70 12.24 6.16
C LYS A 228 -13.27 10.84 6.59
N TYR A 229 -12.62 10.09 5.70
CA TYR A 229 -12.20 8.72 6.00
C TYR A 229 -11.00 8.69 6.95
N ALA A 230 -10.01 9.54 6.74
CA ALA A 230 -8.81 9.56 7.58
C ALA A 230 -9.09 10.01 9.02
N THR A 231 -10.14 10.80 9.26
CA THR A 231 -10.55 11.26 10.60
C THR A 231 -11.69 10.43 11.22
N SER A 232 -12.13 9.35 10.58
CA SER A 232 -13.12 8.44 11.15
C SER A 232 -12.48 7.54 12.22
N ASP A 233 -13.28 7.01 13.14
CA ASP A 233 -12.81 6.07 14.15
C ASP A 233 -12.77 4.62 13.63
N GLU A 234 -13.39 4.34 12.47
CA GLU A 234 -13.37 3.01 11.85
C GLU A 234 -11.97 2.68 11.29
N PRO A 235 -11.46 1.46 11.45
CA PRO A 235 -10.33 0.99 10.67
C PRO A 235 -10.65 1.07 9.17
N LEU A 236 -9.76 1.67 8.36
CA LEU A 236 -9.98 1.81 6.91
C LEU A 236 -8.68 1.70 6.12
N THR A 237 -8.77 1.03 4.98
CA THR A 237 -7.83 1.22 3.88
C THR A 237 -8.42 2.24 2.90
N ILE A 238 -7.75 3.38 2.71
CA ILE A 238 -8.21 4.52 1.90
C ILE A 238 -7.34 4.59 0.66
N VAL A 239 -7.94 4.34 -0.50
CA VAL A 239 -7.25 4.42 -1.80
C VAL A 239 -7.56 5.76 -2.45
N ILE A 240 -6.53 6.54 -2.75
CA ILE A 240 -6.65 7.80 -3.47
C ILE A 240 -6.74 7.47 -4.97
N THR A 241 -7.87 7.79 -5.59
CA THR A 241 -8.17 7.47 -7.00
C THR A 241 -8.08 8.67 -7.94
N LYS A 242 -7.92 9.88 -7.38
CA LYS A 242 -7.63 11.12 -8.13
C LYS A 242 -6.58 11.94 -7.42
N ASN A 243 -5.75 12.64 -8.18
CA ASN A 243 -4.81 13.61 -7.60
C ASN A 243 -5.58 14.66 -6.79
N ILE A 244 -5.15 14.90 -5.57
CA ILE A 244 -5.83 15.80 -4.63
C ILE A 244 -4.99 17.04 -4.43
N SER A 245 -5.58 18.20 -4.69
CA SER A 245 -4.95 19.51 -4.46
C SER A 245 -5.88 20.39 -3.64
N VAL A 246 -5.30 21.00 -2.61
CA VAL A 246 -5.99 22.04 -1.84
C VAL A 246 -5.44 23.38 -2.30
N SER A 247 -6.34 24.26 -2.75
CA SER A 247 -5.94 25.60 -3.16
C SER A 247 -5.34 26.35 -1.97
N ASN A 248 -4.29 27.10 -2.24
CA ASN A 248 -3.67 28.01 -1.28
C ASN A 248 -4.66 29.16 -1.01
N LEU A 249 -5.60 28.90 -0.11
CA LEU A 249 -6.59 29.89 0.30
C LEU A 249 -5.96 30.82 1.30
N ASP A 250 -5.54 31.94 0.77
CA ASP A 250 -5.26 33.11 1.56
C ASP A 250 -6.53 33.92 1.79
N LEU A 251 -6.87 34.10 3.04
CA LEU A 251 -7.97 34.96 3.45
C LEU A 251 -7.60 36.45 3.38
N ASN A 252 -6.33 36.84 3.13
CA ASN A 252 -5.86 38.21 3.20
C ASN A 252 -4.76 38.59 2.20
N GLY A 253 -4.56 37.89 1.09
CA GLY A 253 -3.48 38.14 0.14
C GLY A 253 -2.09 37.74 0.66
N GLN A 254 -2.02 36.96 1.72
CA GLN A 254 -0.79 36.41 2.28
C GLN A 254 -0.82 34.89 2.13
N ARG A 255 0.22 34.31 1.57
CA ARG A 255 0.36 32.84 1.42
C ARG A 255 0.63 32.20 2.77
N TYR A 256 -0.36 32.10 3.63
CA TYR A 256 -0.19 31.48 4.93
C TYR A 256 -0.94 30.18 5.05
N MET A 257 -0.25 29.22 5.59
CA MET A 257 -0.73 28.05 6.30
C MET A 257 -2.05 27.50 5.76
N CYS A 258 -1.97 26.59 4.85
CA CYS A 258 -3.15 25.84 4.44
C CYS A 258 -3.65 24.96 5.58
N LYS A 259 -4.19 25.58 6.67
CA LYS A 259 -4.92 24.84 7.71
C LYS A 259 -6.05 24.01 7.10
N ALA A 260 -6.58 24.48 5.96
CA ALA A 260 -7.58 23.76 5.20
C ALA A 260 -7.10 22.40 4.70
N GLY A 261 -5.82 22.28 4.31
CA GLY A 261 -5.21 21.03 3.84
C GLY A 261 -4.78 20.07 4.94
N ARG A 262 -4.96 20.41 6.22
CA ARG A 262 -4.52 19.59 7.34
C ARG A 262 -5.53 18.51 7.69
N ILE A 263 -5.02 17.27 7.80
CA ILE A 263 -5.77 16.09 8.19
C ILE A 263 -5.12 15.53 9.46
N TYR A 264 -5.85 15.49 10.56
CA TYR A 264 -5.45 14.75 11.75
C TYR A 264 -5.87 13.30 11.62
N VAL A 265 -4.94 12.44 11.27
CA VAL A 265 -5.22 11.04 10.98
C VAL A 265 -5.55 10.30 12.27
N HIS A 266 -6.69 9.62 12.29
CA HIS A 266 -7.11 8.77 13.40
C HIS A 266 -6.45 7.38 13.33
N ASN A 267 -6.67 6.58 14.37
CA ASN A 267 -6.06 5.25 14.51
C ASN A 267 -6.49 4.29 13.39
N ASN A 268 -5.63 3.29 13.12
CA ASN A 268 -5.92 2.16 12.24
C ASN A 268 -6.29 2.62 10.81
N LYS A 269 -5.39 3.33 10.17
CA LYS A 269 -5.56 3.83 8.80
C LYS A 269 -4.42 3.36 7.90
N THR A 270 -4.79 2.90 6.72
CA THR A 270 -3.87 2.74 5.59
C THR A 270 -4.29 3.71 4.50
N ILE A 271 -3.44 4.66 4.12
CA ILE A 271 -3.68 5.65 3.08
C ILE A 271 -2.74 5.33 1.92
N ILE A 272 -3.31 5.00 0.76
CA ILE A 272 -2.57 4.52 -0.40
C ILE A 272 -2.88 5.38 -1.61
N GLY A 273 -1.86 5.89 -2.30
CA GLY A 273 -2.02 6.46 -3.63
C GLY A 273 -2.14 5.37 -4.70
N SER A 274 -3.11 5.48 -5.59
CA SER A 274 -3.21 4.58 -6.73
C SER A 274 -2.07 4.81 -7.73
N TYR A 275 -1.79 3.86 -8.60
CA TYR A 275 -0.72 4.02 -9.60
C TYR A 275 -1.01 5.14 -10.61
N GLY A 276 -2.28 5.39 -10.92
CA GLY A 276 -2.71 6.46 -11.82
C GLY A 276 -2.92 7.81 -11.14
N ALA A 277 -3.11 7.84 -9.81
CA ALA A 277 -3.46 9.05 -9.07
C ALA A 277 -2.92 8.99 -7.63
N HIS A 278 -1.66 9.36 -7.47
CA HIS A 278 -0.95 9.29 -6.18
C HIS A 278 -0.41 10.65 -5.72
N LYS A 279 -0.82 11.75 -6.36
CA LYS A 279 -0.28 13.07 -6.02
C LYS A 279 -1.20 13.81 -5.07
N THR A 280 -0.60 14.34 -4.00
CA THR A 280 -1.25 15.27 -3.08
C THR A 280 -0.50 16.58 -3.06
N PHE A 281 -1.22 17.69 -3.14
CA PHE A 281 -0.65 19.03 -3.12
C PHE A 281 -1.34 19.90 -2.07
N ASN A 282 -0.56 20.51 -1.19
CA ASN A 282 -1.05 21.26 -0.02
C ASN A 282 -1.90 20.40 0.95
N VAL A 283 -1.71 19.09 0.97
CA VAL A 283 -2.31 18.19 1.95
C VAL A 283 -1.27 17.85 2.99
N GLN A 284 -1.61 18.03 4.26
CA GLN A 284 -0.75 17.71 5.38
C GLN A 284 -1.35 16.60 6.23
N PHE A 285 -0.62 15.50 6.39
CA PHE A 285 -0.98 14.42 7.30
C PHE A 285 -0.35 14.66 8.66
N CYS A 286 -1.17 14.76 9.69
CA CYS A 286 -0.74 15.06 11.05
C CYS A 286 -1.28 14.06 12.04
N THR A 287 -0.55 13.87 13.14
CA THR A 287 -1.10 13.32 14.38
C THR A 287 -1.01 14.40 15.43
N ALA A 288 -2.10 14.62 16.17
CA ALA A 288 -2.14 15.67 17.17
C ALA A 288 -1.42 15.23 18.46
N SER A 289 -0.53 16.07 18.96
CA SER A 289 0.04 15.89 20.29
C SER A 289 -1.09 15.88 21.34
N ASN A 290 -1.08 14.90 22.24
CA ASN A 290 -2.05 14.72 23.34
C ASN A 290 -3.47 14.26 22.99
N SER A 291 -3.74 13.81 21.76
CA SER A 291 -5.09 13.35 21.38
C SER A 291 -5.33 11.85 21.60
N GLY A 292 -4.28 11.05 21.83
CA GLY A 292 -4.39 9.57 21.85
C GLY A 292 -4.79 8.97 20.50
N THR A 293 -4.82 9.79 19.44
CA THR A 293 -5.07 9.38 18.05
C THR A 293 -3.77 9.31 17.28
N GLY A 294 -3.80 8.65 16.13
CA GLY A 294 -2.63 8.55 15.26
C GLY A 294 -1.81 7.29 15.45
N ASN A 295 -2.39 6.25 16.05
CA ASN A 295 -1.72 4.96 16.20
C ASN A 295 -2.05 4.03 15.03
N ASN A 296 -1.06 3.20 14.64
CA ASN A 296 -1.23 2.18 13.63
C ASN A 296 -1.65 2.81 12.28
N ILE A 297 -0.73 3.60 11.70
CA ILE A 297 -0.94 4.37 10.48
C ILE A 297 0.07 3.96 9.41
N ILE A 298 -0.44 3.62 8.23
CA ILE A 298 0.35 3.39 7.03
C ILE A 298 0.04 4.47 6.01
N ILE A 299 1.09 5.16 5.50
CA ILE A 299 1.01 6.10 4.38
C ILE A 299 1.90 5.55 3.28
N LYS A 300 1.30 5.23 2.13
CA LYS A 300 2.00 4.49 1.08
C LYS A 300 1.73 5.05 -0.31
N ASN A 301 2.78 5.05 -1.13
CA ASN A 301 2.70 5.37 -2.56
C ASN A 301 2.09 6.75 -2.85
N LEU A 302 2.59 7.79 -2.21
CA LEU A 302 2.16 9.17 -2.45
C LEU A 302 3.31 10.04 -2.95
N GLU A 303 3.02 10.92 -3.91
CA GLU A 303 3.87 12.05 -4.25
C GLU A 303 3.30 13.28 -3.57
N MET A 304 4.05 13.84 -2.61
CA MET A 304 3.60 14.94 -1.76
C MET A 304 4.35 16.22 -2.10
N GLY A 305 3.62 17.27 -2.40
CA GLY A 305 4.14 18.60 -2.64
C GLY A 305 3.32 19.68 -1.95
N HIS A 306 3.89 20.86 -1.79
CA HIS A 306 3.17 22.03 -1.28
C HIS A 306 3.80 23.34 -1.77
N ASP A 307 3.00 24.39 -1.81
CA ASP A 307 3.42 25.78 -2.02
C ASP A 307 2.88 26.72 -0.93
N ALA A 308 2.23 26.14 0.06
CA ALA A 308 1.66 26.86 1.19
C ALA A 308 2.44 26.54 2.46
N GLU A 309 2.74 27.54 3.25
CA GLU A 309 3.25 27.35 4.60
C GLU A 309 2.18 26.68 5.47
N SER A 310 2.53 25.61 6.15
CA SER A 310 1.62 24.96 7.09
C SER A 310 1.76 25.54 8.51
N ASN A 311 2.92 26.07 8.84
CA ASN A 311 3.21 26.82 10.05
C ASN A 311 4.41 27.73 9.77
N HIS A 312 4.50 28.88 10.42
CA HIS A 312 5.54 29.88 10.16
C HIS A 312 6.98 29.35 10.24
N ASN A 313 7.18 28.21 10.81
CA ASN A 313 8.48 27.58 10.98
C ASN A 313 8.52 26.12 10.56
N ASP A 314 7.39 25.53 10.14
CA ASP A 314 7.27 24.09 9.94
C ASP A 314 6.26 23.78 8.84
N SER A 315 6.61 24.12 7.59
CA SER A 315 5.85 23.65 6.41
C SER A 315 6.14 22.19 6.16
N ILE A 316 5.52 21.32 6.96
CA ILE A 316 5.81 19.90 6.99
C ILE A 316 4.61 19.13 6.48
N VAL A 317 4.79 18.34 5.40
CA VAL A 317 3.69 17.56 4.80
C VAL A 317 3.30 16.32 5.64
N CYS A 318 4.25 15.77 6.40
CA CYS A 318 3.99 14.71 7.38
C CYS A 318 4.45 15.17 8.77
N TYR A 319 3.51 15.47 9.66
CA TYR A 319 3.81 15.93 11.01
C TYR A 319 3.26 14.97 12.07
N PHE A 320 4.13 14.14 12.61
CA PHE A 320 3.80 13.18 13.65
C PHE A 320 4.25 13.73 15.01
N GLY A 321 3.31 14.36 15.72
CA GLY A 321 3.53 14.91 17.06
C GLY A 321 3.06 13.97 18.19
N SER A 322 2.39 12.88 17.84
CA SER A 322 1.94 11.81 18.73
C SER A 322 1.70 10.56 17.92
N GLY A 323 1.31 9.49 18.60
CA GLY A 323 0.95 8.24 17.94
C GLY A 323 2.12 7.26 17.86
N GLN A 324 1.77 6.01 17.72
CA GLN A 324 2.70 4.89 17.75
C GLN A 324 2.38 3.91 16.63
N ASN A 325 3.39 3.25 16.12
CA ASN A 325 3.27 2.44 14.91
C ASN A 325 2.86 3.30 13.71
N ILE A 326 3.83 3.95 13.09
CA ILE A 326 3.62 4.77 11.90
C ILE A 326 4.60 4.30 10.82
N TRP A 327 4.06 3.88 9.69
CA TRP A 327 4.85 3.47 8.54
C TRP A 327 4.59 4.38 7.34
N VAL A 328 5.65 5.05 6.86
CA VAL A 328 5.66 5.85 5.64
C VAL A 328 6.50 5.12 4.61
N ASP A 329 5.91 4.70 3.50
CA ASP A 329 6.53 3.80 2.53
C ASP A 329 6.31 4.24 1.09
N HIS A 330 7.35 4.20 0.27
CA HIS A 330 7.28 4.59 -1.14
C HIS A 330 6.63 5.97 -1.36
N VAL A 331 7.03 6.97 -0.56
CA VAL A 331 6.54 8.34 -0.69
C VAL A 331 7.61 9.21 -1.35
N THR A 332 7.20 10.00 -2.33
CA THR A 332 8.01 11.06 -2.93
C THR A 332 7.69 12.39 -2.27
N PHE A 333 8.67 12.99 -1.63
CA PHE A 333 8.62 14.37 -1.16
C PHE A 333 9.31 15.26 -2.19
N THR A 334 8.55 16.10 -2.90
CA THR A 334 9.06 16.78 -4.10
C THR A 334 10.08 17.87 -3.83
N GLY A 335 9.98 18.53 -2.67
CA GLY A 335 10.91 19.59 -2.27
C GLY A 335 10.75 20.90 -3.05
N HIS A 336 11.65 21.84 -2.75
CA HIS A 336 11.69 23.17 -3.36
C HIS A 336 13.13 23.54 -3.73
N SER A 337 13.34 24.03 -4.95
CA SER A 337 14.67 24.40 -5.47
C SER A 337 15.20 25.76 -5.01
N ASN A 338 14.45 26.54 -4.24
CA ASN A 338 14.82 27.90 -3.84
C ASN A 338 15.61 27.96 -2.53
N HIS A 339 16.68 27.18 -2.44
CA HIS A 339 17.51 27.10 -1.24
C HIS A 339 17.95 28.45 -0.68
N GLY A 340 17.76 28.67 0.61
CA GLY A 340 18.43 29.70 1.41
C GLY A 340 17.98 31.14 1.19
N LYS A 341 16.87 31.39 0.52
CA LYS A 341 16.29 32.74 0.46
C LYS A 341 15.20 32.84 1.53
N ALA A 342 15.36 33.82 2.42
CA ALA A 342 14.29 34.19 3.33
C ALA A 342 12.99 34.37 2.53
N PRO A 343 11.87 33.85 3.00
CA PRO A 343 10.61 33.99 2.29
C PRO A 343 10.32 35.49 2.08
N LYS A 344 10.32 35.88 0.81
CA LYS A 344 9.71 37.16 0.44
C LYS A 344 8.21 36.96 0.55
N THR A 345 7.47 38.01 0.86
CA THR A 345 6.01 37.98 0.86
C THR A 345 5.50 37.21 -0.36
N GLY A 346 4.87 36.09 -0.13
CA GLY A 346 4.37 35.19 -1.18
C GLY A 346 5.30 34.03 -1.59
N GLN A 347 6.41 33.76 -0.90
CA GLN A 347 7.21 32.56 -1.10
C GLN A 347 6.91 31.54 0.00
N VAL A 348 7.05 30.25 -0.36
CA VAL A 348 6.91 29.14 0.56
C VAL A 348 8.11 29.12 1.52
N ASP A 349 7.86 28.91 2.80
CA ASP A 349 8.93 28.60 3.74
C ASP A 349 9.44 27.18 3.48
N GLU A 350 10.70 27.05 3.23
CA GLU A 350 11.39 25.81 2.92
C GLU A 350 11.77 25.11 4.22
N ASP A 351 10.81 24.55 4.97
CA ASP A 351 11.19 23.97 6.22
C ASP A 351 11.56 22.48 6.10
N LYS A 352 10.66 21.55 6.33
CA LYS A 352 11.04 20.13 6.42
C LYS A 352 10.01 19.24 5.75
N PHE A 353 10.44 18.07 5.31
CA PHE A 353 9.53 17.09 4.71
C PHE A 353 8.70 16.34 5.75
N LEU A 354 9.35 15.90 6.82
CA LEU A 354 8.74 15.05 7.82
C LEU A 354 9.25 15.42 9.22
N ALA A 355 8.33 15.43 10.18
CA ALA A 355 8.64 15.48 11.60
C ALA A 355 8.09 14.26 12.33
N CYS A 356 8.91 13.68 13.22
CA CYS A 356 8.50 12.68 14.18
C CYS A 356 8.98 13.16 15.56
N CYS A 357 8.09 13.72 16.36
CA CYS A 357 8.42 14.55 17.52
C CYS A 357 7.53 14.27 18.72
N TYR A 358 7.85 14.82 19.88
CA TYR A 358 7.08 14.70 21.11
C TYR A 358 6.81 13.25 21.50
N ASP A 359 5.53 12.84 21.51
CA ASP A 359 5.10 11.52 21.95
C ASP A 359 4.97 10.49 20.80
N ALA A 360 5.37 10.88 19.56
CA ALA A 360 5.41 9.95 18.44
C ALA A 360 6.55 8.94 18.60
N ASP A 361 6.25 7.65 18.34
CA ASP A 361 7.19 6.56 18.58
C ASP A 361 6.93 5.36 17.64
N TYR A 362 7.91 4.47 17.52
CA TYR A 362 7.85 3.27 16.66
C TYR A 362 7.52 3.61 15.20
N CYS A 363 8.32 4.50 14.62
CA CYS A 363 8.14 4.93 13.24
C CYS A 363 9.12 4.21 12.30
N THR A 364 8.67 3.92 11.08
CA THR A 364 9.54 3.52 9.98
C THR A 364 9.24 4.39 8.76
N VAL A 365 10.30 4.93 8.14
CA VAL A 365 10.24 5.58 6.84
C VAL A 365 11.09 4.77 5.88
N SER A 366 10.47 4.20 4.86
CA SER A 366 11.15 3.27 3.98
C SER A 366 10.84 3.52 2.51
N ASP A 367 11.82 3.25 1.65
CA ASP A 367 11.72 3.39 0.19
C ASP A 367 11.13 4.73 -0.27
N CYS A 368 11.40 5.80 0.49
CA CYS A 368 10.95 7.13 0.16
C CYS A 368 12.02 7.91 -0.62
N SER A 369 11.60 8.87 -1.43
CA SER A 369 12.46 9.80 -2.14
C SER A 369 12.25 11.21 -1.62
N PHE A 370 13.36 11.87 -1.29
CA PHE A 370 13.40 13.25 -0.81
C PHE A 370 14.16 14.10 -1.83
N GLY A 371 13.45 15.04 -2.46
CA GLY A 371 14.01 15.91 -3.49
C GLY A 371 14.87 17.04 -2.97
N GLU A 372 15.21 17.97 -3.86
CA GLU A 372 15.99 19.16 -3.49
C GLU A 372 15.25 20.02 -2.47
N HIS A 373 15.87 20.24 -1.30
CA HIS A 373 15.26 20.99 -0.21
C HIS A 373 16.33 21.48 0.78
N LYS A 374 16.02 22.55 1.53
CA LYS A 374 16.97 23.08 2.49
C LYS A 374 17.11 22.16 3.71
N TYR A 375 16.00 21.77 4.31
CA TYR A 375 15.98 20.92 5.48
C TYR A 375 15.23 19.60 5.20
N GLY A 376 15.84 18.48 5.54
CA GLY A 376 15.21 17.17 5.39
C GLY A 376 14.20 16.86 6.49
N LEU A 377 14.61 16.10 7.51
CA LEU A 377 13.74 15.60 8.55
C LEU A 377 14.11 16.16 9.93
N ILE A 378 13.10 16.32 10.80
CA ILE A 378 13.28 16.59 12.21
C ILE A 378 12.74 15.42 13.03
N LEU A 379 13.63 14.75 13.75
CA LEU A 379 13.37 13.49 14.43
C LEU A 379 13.74 13.64 15.90
N GLY A 380 12.71 13.72 16.73
CA GLY A 380 12.85 14.10 18.14
C GLY A 380 12.80 15.61 18.35
N TYR A 381 11.96 16.05 19.24
CA TYR A 381 11.74 17.43 19.67
C TYR A 381 11.03 17.35 21.05
N PRO A 382 11.20 18.26 21.95
CA PRO A 382 11.87 19.58 21.83
C PRO A 382 13.39 19.57 22.11
N ASP A 383 13.97 20.77 22.16
CA ASP A 383 15.38 21.02 22.37
C ASP A 383 15.92 20.57 23.75
N ASP A 384 17.23 20.58 23.88
CA ASP A 384 17.96 20.15 25.06
C ASP A 384 17.62 20.93 26.32
N ASN A 385 17.11 20.22 27.30
CA ASN A 385 17.16 20.58 28.70
C ASN A 385 16.89 19.33 29.57
N ALA A 386 17.17 19.41 30.86
CA ALA A 386 17.02 18.27 31.77
C ALA A 386 15.58 17.74 31.86
N SER A 387 14.58 18.63 31.80
CA SER A 387 13.17 18.26 31.80
C SER A 387 12.79 17.48 30.52
N ASN A 388 13.27 17.91 29.38
CA ASN A 388 13.02 17.23 28.11
C ASN A 388 13.74 15.87 28.04
N LYS A 389 14.97 15.77 28.56
CA LYS A 389 15.65 14.48 28.70
C LYS A 389 14.84 13.49 29.54
N GLN A 390 14.30 13.96 30.66
CA GLN A 390 13.48 13.09 31.51
C GLN A 390 12.20 12.64 30.82
N LYS A 391 11.59 13.51 30.02
CA LYS A 391 10.30 13.21 29.36
C LYS A 391 10.46 12.44 28.07
N TYR A 392 11.46 12.76 27.24
CA TYR A 392 11.60 12.27 25.88
C TYR A 392 12.81 11.37 25.65
N GLY A 393 13.65 11.14 26.64
CA GLY A 393 14.80 10.24 26.55
C GLY A 393 14.37 8.82 26.18
N GLY A 394 14.96 8.25 25.12
CA GLY A 394 14.68 6.93 24.61
C GLY A 394 13.64 6.86 23.49
N PHE A 395 13.05 8.00 23.06
CA PHE A 395 12.17 8.04 21.90
C PHE A 395 12.25 9.38 21.14
N PRO A 396 11.90 9.42 19.83
CA PRO A 396 11.26 8.34 19.08
C PRO A 396 12.21 7.16 18.81
N ARG A 397 11.66 5.94 18.75
CA ARG A 397 12.31 4.79 18.16
C ARG A 397 11.95 4.77 16.68
N MET A 398 12.94 4.93 15.83
CA MET A 398 12.68 5.17 14.41
C MET A 398 13.67 4.45 13.51
N SER A 399 13.17 3.96 12.37
CA SER A 399 13.99 3.38 11.31
C SER A 399 13.81 4.14 10.01
N LEU A 400 14.95 4.45 9.36
CA LEU A 400 15.04 5.06 8.04
C LEU A 400 15.67 4.04 7.12
N ILE A 401 14.90 3.43 6.20
CA ILE A 401 15.35 2.25 5.46
C ILE A 401 15.24 2.47 3.96
N SER A 402 16.37 2.31 3.25
CA SER A 402 16.42 2.36 1.78
C SER A 402 15.81 3.64 1.18
N ASN A 403 16.02 4.79 1.81
CA ASN A 403 15.52 6.06 1.30
C ASN A 403 16.54 6.72 0.37
N ASN A 404 16.04 7.47 -0.61
CA ASN A 404 16.80 8.27 -1.57
C ASN A 404 16.74 9.73 -1.19
N PHE A 405 17.77 10.25 -0.52
CA PHE A 405 17.93 11.68 -0.23
C PHE A 405 18.80 12.31 -1.32
N ASN A 406 18.21 13.10 -2.22
CA ASN A 406 18.91 13.70 -3.33
C ASN A 406 18.75 15.21 -3.35
N GLY A 407 19.71 15.92 -2.76
CA GLY A 407 19.70 17.38 -2.70
C GLY A 407 19.07 17.96 -1.42
N CYS A 408 18.85 17.15 -0.38
CA CYS A 408 18.59 17.69 0.96
C CYS A 408 19.84 18.36 1.49
N GLU A 409 19.85 19.68 1.54
CA GLU A 409 21.05 20.44 1.92
C GLU A 409 21.49 20.09 3.34
N THR A 410 20.55 20.07 4.28
CA THR A 410 20.82 19.71 5.67
C THR A 410 19.73 18.76 6.21
N ARG A 411 20.11 17.92 7.17
CA ARG A 411 19.17 17.03 7.88
C ARG A 411 18.48 15.99 6.99
N GLY A 412 19.14 15.56 5.97
CA GLY A 412 18.80 14.36 5.22
C GLY A 412 19.91 13.33 5.39
N PRO A 413 19.71 12.30 6.25
CA PRO A 413 18.48 11.74 6.83
C PRO A 413 17.82 12.45 8.00
N GLY A 414 18.49 13.29 8.84
CA GLY A 414 17.73 13.94 9.87
C GLY A 414 18.51 14.72 10.93
N LEU A 415 17.81 15.64 11.57
CA LEU A 415 18.15 16.16 12.88
C LEU A 415 17.57 15.22 13.92
N MET A 416 18.41 14.55 14.72
CA MET A 416 18.02 13.47 15.62
C MET A 416 18.29 13.85 17.08
N ARG A 417 17.27 13.62 17.92
CA ARG A 417 17.30 13.91 19.36
C ARG A 417 16.66 12.78 20.16
N TRP A 418 17.15 12.49 21.32
CA TRP A 418 16.55 11.69 22.41
C TRP A 418 16.38 10.20 22.13
N GLY A 419 16.13 9.79 20.89
CA GLY A 419 15.64 8.49 20.52
C GLY A 419 16.70 7.53 19.99
N TYR A 420 16.22 6.40 19.51
CA TYR A 420 16.99 5.36 18.83
C TYR A 420 16.68 5.40 17.33
N PHE A 421 17.73 5.57 16.52
CA PHE A 421 17.57 5.76 15.08
C PHE A 421 18.41 4.73 14.30
N HIS A 422 17.73 3.81 13.62
CA HIS A 422 18.37 2.91 12.67
C HIS A 422 18.31 3.51 11.27
N SER A 423 19.47 3.89 10.73
CA SER A 423 19.61 4.35 9.35
C SER A 423 20.20 3.23 8.50
N LEU A 424 19.35 2.50 7.78
CA LEU A 424 19.72 1.31 7.02
C LEU A 424 19.61 1.54 5.51
N ASN A 425 20.69 1.28 4.77
CA ASN A 425 20.70 1.29 3.31
C ASN A 425 20.20 2.59 2.66
N ASN A 426 20.40 3.74 3.30
CA ASN A 426 20.01 5.01 2.72
C ASN A 426 21.06 5.51 1.70
N TYR A 427 20.58 6.04 0.57
CA TYR A 427 21.40 6.76 -0.40
C TYR A 427 21.25 8.26 -0.16
N VAL A 428 22.36 8.94 0.13
CA VAL A 428 22.40 10.37 0.46
C VAL A 428 23.35 11.09 -0.48
N ASN A 429 22.81 11.96 -1.32
CA ASN A 429 23.55 12.62 -2.38
C ASN A 429 23.32 14.14 -2.37
N LYS A 430 24.35 14.93 -2.68
CA LYS A 430 24.30 16.40 -2.76
C LYS A 430 23.81 17.06 -1.48
N PHE A 431 24.53 16.89 -0.41
CA PHE A 431 24.19 17.44 0.91
C PHE A 431 25.35 18.29 1.48
N SER A 432 25.02 19.23 2.34
CA SER A 432 25.98 19.97 3.16
C SER A 432 26.23 19.20 4.47
N MET A 433 25.14 18.64 5.06
CA MET A 433 25.18 17.96 6.34
C MET A 433 24.06 16.91 6.37
N ALA A 434 24.41 15.63 6.65
CA ALA A 434 23.43 14.55 6.67
C ALA A 434 22.74 14.41 8.04
N TYR A 435 23.48 14.07 9.09
CA TYR A 435 22.93 13.91 10.44
C TYR A 435 23.32 15.04 11.35
N THR A 436 22.34 15.53 12.13
CA THR A 436 22.64 16.29 13.34
C THR A 436 22.49 15.35 14.54
N VAL A 437 23.58 15.11 15.27
CA VAL A 437 23.71 14.09 16.32
C VAL A 437 23.81 14.77 17.69
N ILE A 438 22.67 14.99 18.33
CA ILE A 438 22.57 15.80 19.54
C ILE A 438 21.57 15.19 20.54
N SER A 439 21.50 15.79 21.73
CA SER A 439 20.45 15.47 22.72
C SER A 439 20.40 14.00 23.11
N ASP A 440 21.57 13.40 23.36
CA ASP A 440 21.67 12.02 23.88
C ASP A 440 21.00 10.96 22.98
N CYS A 441 20.87 11.23 21.67
CA CYS A 441 20.31 10.25 20.74
C CYS A 441 21.30 9.14 20.41
N ASP A 442 20.78 7.97 20.07
CA ASP A 442 21.53 6.82 19.58
C ASP A 442 21.26 6.58 18.09
N ILE A 443 22.26 6.77 17.24
CA ILE A 443 22.17 6.53 15.80
C ILE A 443 23.05 5.35 15.40
N TYR A 444 22.45 4.36 14.76
CA TYR A 444 23.16 3.24 14.12
C TYR A 444 22.95 3.32 12.61
N ALA A 445 24.00 3.71 11.87
CA ALA A 445 23.98 3.76 10.41
C ALA A 445 24.62 2.49 9.85
N GLU A 446 23.95 1.84 8.89
CA GLU A 446 24.38 0.55 8.35
C GLU A 446 24.23 0.52 6.83
N ASN A 447 25.35 0.18 6.15
CA ASN A 447 25.44 0.00 4.70
C ASN A 447 24.80 1.17 3.90
N CYS A 448 24.94 2.40 4.40
CA CYS A 448 24.50 3.61 3.71
C CYS A 448 25.51 4.04 2.64
N VAL A 449 25.08 4.83 1.67
CA VAL A 449 25.93 5.40 0.63
C VAL A 449 25.83 6.91 0.65
N TYR A 450 26.95 7.59 0.88
CA TYR A 450 27.05 9.05 0.92
C TYR A 450 27.89 9.54 -0.25
N GLU A 451 27.33 10.42 -1.10
CA GLU A 451 28.02 10.93 -2.28
C GLU A 451 27.88 12.45 -2.44
N ASN A 452 28.92 13.07 -3.02
CA ASN A 452 28.93 14.48 -3.44
C ASN A 452 28.43 15.45 -2.34
N GLY A 453 28.85 15.20 -1.11
CA GLY A 453 28.34 15.92 0.04
C GLY A 453 29.41 16.59 0.91
N GLY A 454 28.94 17.31 1.91
CA GLY A 454 29.75 17.88 2.96
C GLY A 454 30.03 16.90 4.10
N ASN A 455 29.56 17.21 5.30
CA ASN A 455 29.76 16.38 6.48
C ASN A 455 28.60 15.40 6.71
N VAL A 456 28.94 14.14 6.92
CA VAL A 456 27.94 13.13 7.26
C VAL A 456 27.40 13.35 8.66
N ILE A 457 28.26 13.68 9.61
CA ILE A 457 27.89 13.93 11.02
C ILE A 457 28.10 15.38 11.34
N CYS A 458 27.14 15.98 12.03
CA CYS A 458 27.25 17.34 12.56
C CYS A 458 26.63 17.41 13.97
N ASP A 459 27.24 18.18 14.82
CA ASP A 459 26.85 18.44 16.20
C ASP A 459 26.84 19.93 16.55
N TRP A 460 26.58 20.78 15.58
CA TRP A 460 26.80 22.24 15.65
C TRP A 460 25.77 23.02 16.47
N ASP A 461 24.61 22.45 16.74
CA ASP A 461 23.67 23.05 17.65
C ASP A 461 24.25 22.95 19.07
N LYS A 462 24.81 24.01 19.57
CA LYS A 462 25.51 24.17 20.87
C LYS A 462 24.71 23.64 22.06
N VAL A 463 24.42 22.35 22.05
CA VAL A 463 23.64 21.68 23.05
C VAL A 463 24.57 21.02 24.08
N SER A 464 24.10 20.96 25.31
CA SER A 464 24.87 20.41 26.42
C SER A 464 25.00 18.88 26.36
N LEU A 465 24.13 18.19 25.60
CA LEU A 465 24.09 16.74 25.51
C LEU A 465 24.51 16.29 24.11
N VAL A 466 25.59 15.53 24.07
CA VAL A 466 26.11 14.92 22.83
C VAL A 466 25.29 13.70 22.49
N GLY A 467 25.04 13.49 21.21
CA GLY A 467 24.44 12.23 20.72
C GLY A 467 25.50 11.18 20.43
N HIS A 468 25.05 9.97 20.14
CA HIS A 468 25.89 8.81 19.86
C HIS A 468 25.68 8.36 18.41
N TYR A 469 26.77 8.03 17.73
CA TYR A 469 26.73 7.60 16.33
C TYR A 469 27.70 6.44 16.10
N THR A 470 27.16 5.34 15.63
CA THR A 470 27.94 4.20 15.11
C THR A 470 27.55 3.93 13.67
N GLU A 471 28.54 3.64 12.85
CA GLU A 471 28.35 3.33 11.44
C GLU A 471 29.13 2.06 11.10
N THR A 472 28.51 1.20 10.28
CA THR A 472 29.13 -0.01 9.77
C THR A 472 28.79 -0.23 8.30
N GLY A 473 29.77 -0.63 7.51
CA GLY A 473 29.59 -1.06 6.12
C GLY A 473 29.24 0.04 5.12
N SER A 474 29.11 1.30 5.52
CA SER A 474 28.76 2.42 4.63
C SER A 474 29.91 2.85 3.73
N SER A 475 29.56 3.45 2.59
CA SER A 475 30.53 4.02 1.65
C SER A 475 30.45 5.55 1.59
N PHE A 476 31.61 6.19 1.41
CA PHE A 476 31.77 7.64 1.39
C PHE A 476 32.52 8.05 0.12
N ASN A 477 31.84 8.78 -0.76
CA ASN A 477 32.40 9.21 -2.04
C ASN A 477 32.25 10.73 -2.21
N GLY A 478 33.35 11.47 -2.15
CA GLY A 478 33.32 12.92 -2.25
C GLY A 478 32.64 13.64 -1.09
N CYS A 479 32.69 13.07 0.11
CA CYS A 479 32.13 13.63 1.33
C CYS A 479 33.02 13.35 2.55
N LYS A 480 32.78 14.06 3.63
CA LYS A 480 33.53 13.93 4.87
C LYS A 480 32.70 13.26 5.96
N ARG A 481 33.28 12.32 6.67
CA ARG A 481 32.67 11.68 7.83
C ARG A 481 32.77 12.52 9.12
N THR A 482 33.26 13.74 9.04
CA THR A 482 33.56 14.55 10.19
C THR A 482 32.55 15.65 10.42
N LYS A 483 32.56 16.19 11.64
CA LYS A 483 31.87 17.38 12.12
C LYS A 483 31.99 18.60 11.20
N GLN A 484 30.94 19.39 11.19
CA GLN A 484 30.98 20.77 10.73
C GLN A 484 30.60 21.71 11.87
N GLY A 485 31.26 22.89 11.88
CA GLY A 485 31.05 23.88 12.91
C GLY A 485 32.20 23.87 13.92
N GLY A 486 32.85 24.93 14.11
CA GLY A 486 34.11 25.09 14.84
C GLY A 486 34.08 24.72 16.34
N ASP A 487 33.25 23.78 16.75
CA ASP A 487 33.27 23.28 18.12
C ASP A 487 34.17 22.04 18.19
N SER A 488 35.40 22.27 18.62
CA SER A 488 36.45 21.27 18.77
C SER A 488 36.16 20.22 19.83
N ASN A 489 35.08 20.34 20.58
CA ASN A 489 34.79 19.54 21.76
C ASN A 489 33.61 18.57 21.63
N SER A 490 32.89 18.61 20.54
CA SER A 490 31.79 17.69 20.35
C SER A 490 32.29 16.39 19.71
N THR A 491 32.33 15.36 20.49
CA THR A 491 32.65 14.01 20.06
C THR A 491 31.38 13.20 20.16
N ALA A 492 30.65 13.07 19.05
CA ALA A 492 29.70 11.99 18.96
C ALA A 492 30.43 10.69 19.29
N THR A 493 30.11 10.10 20.43
CA THR A 493 30.69 8.83 20.85
C THR A 493 29.95 7.70 20.14
N GLY A 494 30.53 6.50 20.10
CA GLY A 494 29.82 5.33 19.55
C GLY A 494 28.62 4.95 20.43
N THR A 495 27.54 4.49 19.80
CA THR A 495 26.45 3.82 20.53
C THR A 495 26.77 2.36 20.76
N SER A 496 26.40 1.82 21.92
CA SER A 496 26.43 0.39 22.19
C SER A 496 25.15 -0.32 21.69
N TRP A 497 24.11 0.44 21.42
CA TRP A 497 22.86 -0.08 20.91
C TRP A 497 23.02 -0.60 19.47
N LYS A 498 22.33 -1.72 19.17
CA LYS A 498 22.26 -2.32 17.84
C LYS A 498 20.80 -2.66 17.50
N PRO A 499 20.31 -2.31 16.29
CA PRO A 499 18.91 -2.57 15.89
C PRO A 499 18.52 -4.04 15.95
N GLY A 500 19.48 -4.96 15.72
CA GLY A 500 19.27 -6.39 15.86
C GLY A 500 18.91 -6.86 17.28
N SER A 501 18.98 -6.00 18.31
CA SER A 501 18.44 -6.29 19.63
C SER A 501 16.92 -6.04 19.73
N ASN A 502 16.32 -5.41 18.72
CA ASN A 502 14.91 -5.03 18.71
C ASN A 502 14.07 -5.82 17.73
N TYR A 503 14.53 -5.94 16.49
CA TYR A 503 13.78 -6.57 15.42
C TYR A 503 14.68 -7.24 14.39
N ARG A 504 14.11 -8.16 13.63
CA ARG A 504 14.77 -8.81 12.51
C ARG A 504 14.75 -7.93 11.28
N TYR A 505 15.87 -7.80 10.58
CA TYR A 505 15.98 -7.10 9.32
C TYR A 505 17.04 -7.70 8.41
N LYS A 506 17.01 -7.35 7.13
CA LYS A 506 18.07 -7.66 6.17
C LYS A 506 18.63 -6.40 5.56
N ALA A 507 19.95 -6.28 5.60
CA ALA A 507 20.68 -5.19 4.95
C ALA A 507 21.08 -5.60 3.52
N LEU A 508 20.93 -4.67 2.57
CA LEU A 508 21.58 -4.76 1.27
C LEU A 508 23.07 -4.47 1.44
N ALA A 509 23.91 -5.08 0.62
CA ALA A 509 25.31 -4.68 0.53
C ALA A 509 25.41 -3.22 0.02
N ALA A 510 26.34 -2.45 0.55
CA ALA A 510 26.46 -1.02 0.23
C ALA A 510 26.60 -0.72 -1.28
N ASN A 511 27.26 -1.60 -2.04
CA ASN A 511 27.37 -1.47 -3.49
C ASN A 511 26.06 -1.63 -4.27
N GLN A 512 25.00 -2.12 -3.64
CA GLN A 512 23.67 -2.26 -4.23
C GLN A 512 22.73 -1.08 -3.89
N VAL A 513 23.02 -0.37 -2.80
CA VAL A 513 22.10 0.61 -2.19
C VAL A 513 21.75 1.75 -3.15
N LYS A 514 22.73 2.35 -3.81
CA LYS A 514 22.49 3.46 -4.74
C LYS A 514 21.52 3.05 -5.85
N ALA A 515 21.81 1.94 -6.52
CA ALA A 515 20.99 1.46 -7.62
C ALA A 515 19.58 1.08 -7.14
N TYR A 516 19.48 0.44 -5.98
CA TYR A 516 18.21 0.11 -5.35
C TYR A 516 17.39 1.38 -5.07
N CYS A 517 17.95 2.33 -4.32
CA CYS A 517 17.23 3.54 -3.93
C CYS A 517 16.80 4.39 -5.14
N GLN A 518 17.64 4.50 -6.16
CA GLN A 518 17.31 5.23 -7.39
C GLN A 518 16.22 4.54 -8.23
N THR A 519 16.03 3.24 -8.07
CA THR A 519 15.05 2.46 -8.84
C THR A 519 13.72 2.33 -8.12
N TYR A 520 13.75 2.07 -6.82
CA TYR A 520 12.56 1.67 -6.06
C TYR A 520 12.07 2.68 -5.02
N SER A 521 12.96 3.57 -4.53
CA SER A 521 12.60 4.49 -3.46
C SER A 521 11.91 5.73 -4.01
N ALA A 522 10.61 5.69 -4.13
CA ALA A 522 9.70 6.77 -4.52
C ALA A 522 8.27 6.24 -4.62
N ALA A 523 7.30 7.14 -4.77
CA ALA A 523 5.98 6.77 -5.25
C ALA A 523 6.08 6.15 -6.65
N GLN A 524 5.34 5.10 -6.89
CA GLN A 524 5.35 4.33 -8.13
C GLN A 524 4.07 4.56 -8.93
N SER A 525 4.21 4.66 -10.25
CA SER A 525 3.09 4.84 -11.17
C SER A 525 2.65 3.55 -11.87
N GLN A 526 3.27 2.44 -11.53
CA GLN A 526 3.00 1.14 -12.14
C GLN A 526 3.18 0.02 -11.13
N ALA A 527 2.33 -0.98 -11.20
CA ALA A 527 2.54 -2.24 -10.51
C ALA A 527 3.91 -2.85 -10.87
N GLY A 528 4.53 -3.58 -9.95
CA GLY A 528 5.80 -4.25 -10.17
C GLY A 528 7.05 -3.41 -9.92
N ASN A 529 6.89 -2.10 -9.70
CA ASN A 529 7.97 -1.24 -9.22
C ASN A 529 8.07 -1.21 -7.69
N MET A 530 7.09 -1.81 -7.01
CA MET A 530 7.09 -1.95 -5.57
C MET A 530 7.89 -3.19 -5.19
N MET A 531 8.86 -3.04 -4.30
CA MET A 531 9.52 -4.18 -3.68
C MET A 531 8.70 -4.62 -2.46
N TYR A 532 7.95 -5.69 -2.62
CA TYR A 532 7.13 -6.21 -1.53
C TYR A 532 7.92 -7.02 -0.52
N ASN A 533 8.99 -7.67 -0.94
CA ASN A 533 9.73 -8.58 -0.07
C ASN A 533 11.21 -8.24 0.04
N ARG A 534 11.59 -7.57 1.12
CA ARG A 534 12.98 -7.22 1.43
C ARG A 534 13.78 -8.34 2.07
N TYR A 535 13.13 -9.36 2.60
CA TYR A 535 13.82 -10.45 3.27
C TYR A 535 14.56 -11.37 2.30
N SER A 536 14.22 -11.31 1.01
CA SER A 536 14.95 -12.02 -0.02
C SER A 536 15.87 -11.09 -0.79
N GLN A 537 17.14 -11.38 -0.73
CA GLN A 537 18.11 -10.83 -1.69
C GLN A 537 18.13 -11.63 -3.01
N LYS A 538 17.29 -12.66 -3.18
CA LYS A 538 17.15 -13.38 -4.43
C LYS A 538 16.50 -12.46 -5.46
N GLY A 539 17.20 -12.23 -6.57
CA GLY A 539 16.72 -11.36 -7.63
C GLY A 539 17.20 -9.92 -7.54
N ILE A 540 17.89 -9.50 -6.46
CA ILE A 540 18.66 -8.27 -6.46
C ILE A 540 19.97 -8.55 -7.20
N PRO A 541 20.19 -8.00 -8.41
CA PRO A 541 21.40 -8.28 -9.19
C PRO A 541 22.64 -7.79 -8.44
N SER A 542 23.69 -8.56 -8.46
CA SER A 542 24.99 -8.19 -7.86
C SER A 542 25.71 -7.06 -8.61
N ALA A 543 25.30 -6.75 -9.83
CA ALA A 543 25.84 -5.66 -10.63
C ALA A 543 24.75 -5.10 -11.56
N GLY A 544 24.43 -3.81 -11.34
CA GLY A 544 23.40 -3.12 -12.13
C GLY A 544 21.99 -3.62 -11.83
N PHE A 545 21.22 -2.81 -11.10
CA PHE A 545 19.80 -3.08 -10.91
C PHE A 545 19.13 -3.02 -12.28
N THR A 546 18.72 -4.15 -12.78
CA THR A 546 17.62 -4.20 -13.73
C THR A 546 16.36 -4.28 -12.90
N LYS A 547 15.46 -3.33 -13.10
CA LYS A 547 14.11 -3.40 -12.58
C LYS A 547 13.59 -4.84 -12.77
N GLN A 548 13.14 -5.46 -11.69
CA GLN A 548 12.49 -6.76 -11.79
C GLN A 548 11.34 -6.61 -12.80
N PRO A 549 11.24 -7.50 -13.80
CA PRO A 549 10.06 -7.51 -14.64
C PRO A 549 8.84 -7.65 -13.72
N ASP A 550 7.86 -6.82 -14.00
CA ASP A 550 6.59 -6.86 -13.31
C ASP A 550 6.08 -8.29 -13.31
N ALA A 551 6.06 -8.92 -12.15
CA ALA A 551 5.25 -10.10 -11.99
C ALA A 551 3.83 -9.68 -12.39
N PRO A 552 3.16 -10.37 -13.30
CA PRO A 552 1.82 -9.99 -13.72
C PRO A 552 0.92 -10.04 -12.49
N PHE A 553 0.66 -8.86 -11.95
CA PHE A 553 -0.32 -8.69 -10.91
C PHE A 553 -1.68 -8.89 -11.53
N ALA A 554 -2.31 -9.92 -11.14
CA ALA A 554 -3.63 -10.17 -11.57
C ALA A 554 -4.61 -9.64 -10.54
N GLN A 555 -5.64 -9.01 -11.07
CA GLN A 555 -6.78 -8.53 -10.31
C GLN A 555 -7.30 -9.62 -9.37
N PRO A 556 -7.63 -9.27 -8.11
CA PRO A 556 -8.51 -10.13 -7.37
C PRO A 556 -9.75 -10.36 -8.21
N VAL A 557 -10.17 -11.59 -8.35
CA VAL A 557 -11.54 -11.88 -8.75
C VAL A 557 -12.39 -11.36 -7.59
N THR A 558 -12.70 -10.06 -7.62
CA THR A 558 -13.81 -9.56 -6.83
C THR A 558 -15.05 -10.17 -7.45
N GLU A 559 -15.85 -10.86 -6.66
CA GLU A 559 -17.22 -11.27 -7.06
C GLU A 559 -18.05 -10.09 -7.58
N ALA A 560 -17.57 -8.85 -7.43
CA ALA A 560 -18.20 -7.63 -7.93
C ALA A 560 -17.88 -7.34 -9.40
N LEU A 561 -16.98 -8.08 -10.04
CA LEU A 561 -16.76 -8.07 -11.48
C LEU A 561 -17.03 -9.47 -12.10
N VAL A 562 -17.79 -10.30 -11.44
CA VAL A 562 -18.87 -10.93 -12.12
C VAL A 562 -19.88 -9.79 -12.36
N THR A 563 -19.58 -8.89 -13.28
CA THR A 563 -20.63 -8.49 -14.16
C THR A 563 -21.01 -9.81 -14.84
N THR A 564 -21.83 -10.58 -14.13
CA THR A 564 -22.87 -11.24 -14.85
C THR A 564 -23.34 -10.13 -15.76
N VAL A 565 -23.08 -10.22 -17.05
CA VAL A 565 -24.02 -9.74 -18.02
C VAL A 565 -25.25 -10.56 -17.68
N VAL A 566 -25.93 -10.20 -16.58
CA VAL A 566 -27.32 -10.45 -16.44
C VAL A 566 -27.83 -9.56 -17.56
N THR A 567 -28.12 -10.17 -18.68
CA THR A 567 -29.19 -9.74 -19.52
C THR A 567 -30.43 -9.77 -18.62
N THR A 568 -30.51 -8.83 -17.69
CA THR A 568 -31.77 -8.39 -17.16
C THR A 568 -32.34 -7.63 -18.34
N GLU A 569 -33.17 -8.35 -19.12
CA GLU A 569 -34.28 -7.68 -19.75
C GLU A 569 -34.98 -6.98 -18.58
N GLU A 570 -34.65 -5.74 -18.30
CA GLU A 570 -35.48 -4.88 -17.47
C GLU A 570 -36.75 -4.61 -18.29
N THR A 571 -37.70 -5.51 -18.12
CA THR A 571 -39.05 -5.24 -18.54
C THR A 571 -39.60 -4.17 -17.59
N THR A 572 -39.43 -2.91 -17.97
CA THR A 572 -40.06 -1.80 -17.24
C THR A 572 -41.55 -1.84 -17.58
N THR A 573 -42.32 -2.42 -16.69
CA THR A 573 -43.79 -2.40 -16.80
C THR A 573 -44.28 -1.01 -16.37
N VAL A 574 -44.62 -0.15 -17.32
CA VAL A 574 -45.28 1.12 -17.02
C VAL A 574 -46.77 0.86 -16.90
N THR A 575 -47.27 0.87 -15.69
CA THR A 575 -48.72 0.81 -15.41
C THR A 575 -49.28 2.22 -15.43
N THR A 576 -49.97 2.59 -16.48
CA THR A 576 -50.79 3.82 -16.51
C THR A 576 -52.13 3.54 -15.86
N THR A 577 -52.36 4.13 -14.70
CA THR A 577 -53.66 4.15 -14.04
C THR A 577 -54.43 5.37 -14.55
N GLU A 578 -55.54 5.14 -15.26
CA GLU A 578 -56.53 6.22 -15.48
C GLU A 578 -57.30 6.45 -14.19
N GLU A 579 -57.16 7.64 -13.61
CA GLU A 579 -58.01 8.08 -12.51
C GLU A 579 -59.40 8.41 -13.04
N THR A 580 -60.34 7.60 -12.69
CA THR A 580 -61.76 7.98 -12.80
C THR A 580 -62.18 8.58 -11.47
N THR A 581 -62.31 9.91 -11.45
CA THR A 581 -62.81 10.61 -10.28
C THR A 581 -64.32 10.43 -10.18
N THR A 582 -64.76 9.58 -9.26
CA THR A 582 -66.17 9.54 -8.87
C THR A 582 -66.30 10.21 -7.50
N VAL A 583 -66.92 11.37 -7.48
CA VAL A 583 -67.31 12.03 -6.23
C VAL A 583 -68.59 11.35 -5.74
N THR A 584 -68.50 10.62 -4.65
CA THR A 584 -69.69 10.17 -3.92
C THR A 584 -69.53 10.52 -2.46
N THR A 585 -70.40 11.36 -2.00
CA THR A 585 -70.60 11.67 -0.59
C THR A 585 -71.27 10.50 0.11
N THR A 586 -70.72 10.18 1.32
CA THR A 586 -71.28 9.33 2.39
C THR A 586 -71.33 7.79 2.15
N GLU A 587 -70.73 7.12 3.13
CA GLU A 587 -70.74 5.74 3.53
C GLU A 587 -69.81 4.76 2.77
N ALA A 588 -68.97 4.12 3.60
CA ALA A 588 -67.96 3.17 3.20
C ALA A 588 -68.57 1.96 2.50
N THR A 589 -68.30 1.83 1.21
CA THR A 589 -68.49 0.59 0.48
C THR A 589 -67.24 0.29 -0.30
N THR A 590 -66.55 -0.79 0.08
CA THR A 590 -65.36 -1.27 -0.62
C THR A 590 -65.80 -1.92 -1.92
N THR A 591 -65.59 -1.23 -3.03
CA THR A 591 -65.79 -1.83 -4.35
C THR A 591 -64.44 -2.26 -4.89
N VAL A 592 -64.22 -3.53 -5.05
CA VAL A 592 -63.06 -4.10 -5.74
C VAL A 592 -63.34 -4.00 -7.24
N THR A 593 -62.71 -3.06 -7.93
CA THR A 593 -62.76 -3.02 -9.38
C THR A 593 -61.51 -3.71 -9.92
N THR A 594 -61.69 -4.83 -10.58
CA THR A 594 -60.65 -5.50 -11.36
C THR A 594 -60.52 -4.75 -12.69
N THR A 595 -59.41 -4.01 -12.83
CA THR A 595 -59.03 -3.40 -14.10
C THR A 595 -58.07 -4.35 -14.82
N GLU A 596 -58.43 -4.73 -16.04
CA GLU A 596 -57.46 -5.46 -16.88
C GLU A 596 -56.35 -4.51 -17.29
N ALA A 597 -55.10 -4.90 -16.96
CA ALA A 597 -53.90 -4.18 -17.33
C ALA A 597 -53.58 -4.41 -18.80
N VAL A 598 -53.55 -3.36 -19.60
CA VAL A 598 -52.98 -3.40 -20.95
C VAL A 598 -51.48 -3.22 -20.81
N THR A 599 -50.69 -4.26 -21.04
CA THR A 599 -49.24 -4.25 -21.03
C THR A 599 -48.75 -3.80 -22.39
N THR A 600 -48.21 -2.58 -22.45
CA THR A 600 -47.44 -2.10 -23.63
C THR A 600 -45.95 -2.25 -23.31
N THR A 601 -45.28 -3.13 -24.00
CA THR A 601 -43.81 -3.33 -23.87
C THR A 601 -43.14 -2.26 -24.72
N VAL A 602 -42.48 -1.31 -24.08
CA VAL A 602 -41.53 -0.39 -24.73
C VAL A 602 -40.16 -0.94 -24.49
N THR A 603 -39.50 -1.47 -25.50
CA THR A 603 -38.11 -1.88 -25.50
C THR A 603 -37.26 -0.64 -25.72
N GLU A 604 -36.59 -0.12 -24.70
CA GLU A 604 -35.46 0.77 -24.90
C GLU A 604 -34.27 -0.02 -25.49
N PRO A 605 -33.44 0.60 -26.32
CA PRO A 605 -32.26 -0.07 -26.86
C PRO A 605 -31.33 -0.47 -25.69
N VAL A 606 -31.09 -1.76 -25.57
CA VAL A 606 -30.15 -2.30 -24.56
C VAL A 606 -28.76 -1.87 -24.99
N ILE A 607 -28.15 -0.99 -24.22
CA ILE A 607 -26.74 -0.62 -24.39
C ILE A 607 -25.87 -1.76 -23.88
N VAL A 608 -25.31 -2.54 -24.81
CA VAL A 608 -24.47 -3.70 -24.47
C VAL A 608 -23.01 -3.31 -24.58
N LYS A 609 -22.34 -3.13 -23.45
CA LYS A 609 -20.89 -2.86 -23.44
C LYS A 609 -20.14 -4.04 -24.10
N GLY A 610 -19.30 -3.74 -25.08
CA GLY A 610 -18.58 -4.70 -25.88
C GLY A 610 -19.19 -4.99 -27.27
N ASP A 611 -20.41 -4.54 -27.53
CA ASP A 611 -21.01 -4.49 -28.87
C ASP A 611 -20.46 -3.26 -29.60
N VAL A 612 -19.25 -3.37 -30.10
CA VAL A 612 -18.50 -2.23 -30.65
C VAL A 612 -18.99 -1.80 -32.02
N ASN A 613 -19.77 -2.65 -32.70
CA ASN A 613 -20.39 -2.35 -33.99
C ASN A 613 -21.86 -1.96 -33.89
N ASP A 614 -22.43 -1.99 -32.68
CA ASP A 614 -23.82 -1.58 -32.38
C ASP A 614 -24.84 -2.44 -33.15
N ASP A 615 -24.57 -3.75 -33.30
CA ASP A 615 -25.46 -4.70 -34.01
C ASP A 615 -26.42 -5.43 -33.07
N GLY A 616 -26.33 -5.18 -31.75
CA GLY A 616 -27.18 -5.74 -30.70
C GLY A 616 -26.61 -7.02 -30.09
N ALA A 617 -25.40 -7.46 -30.47
CA ALA A 617 -24.80 -8.69 -29.95
C ALA A 617 -23.29 -8.57 -29.78
N VAL A 618 -22.76 -8.98 -28.63
CA VAL A 618 -21.29 -9.07 -28.42
C VAL A 618 -20.76 -10.35 -29.00
N THR A 619 -19.98 -10.25 -30.05
CA THR A 619 -19.48 -11.40 -30.84
C THR A 619 -17.98 -11.31 -31.14
N ASN A 620 -17.42 -12.31 -31.79
CA ASN A 620 -16.05 -12.23 -32.29
C ASN A 620 -15.84 -11.15 -33.36
N LEU A 621 -16.93 -10.66 -33.98
CA LEU A 621 -16.85 -9.57 -34.92
C LEU A 621 -16.46 -8.26 -34.24
N ASP A 622 -17.01 -8.00 -33.05
CA ASP A 622 -16.68 -6.86 -32.21
C ASP A 622 -15.21 -6.87 -31.81
N LEU A 623 -14.70 -8.05 -31.46
CA LEU A 623 -13.28 -8.21 -31.13
C LEU A 623 -12.37 -7.89 -32.34
N ILE A 624 -12.77 -8.28 -33.54
CA ILE A 624 -12.05 -7.99 -34.77
C ILE A 624 -12.09 -6.48 -35.09
N ILE A 625 -13.26 -5.85 -34.92
CA ILE A 625 -13.44 -4.41 -35.15
C ILE A 625 -12.62 -3.59 -34.16
N LEU A 626 -12.69 -3.94 -32.88
CA LEU A 626 -11.88 -3.30 -31.84
C LEU A 626 -10.37 -3.46 -32.10
N GLN A 627 -9.95 -4.63 -32.55
CA GLN A 627 -8.56 -4.86 -32.94
C GLN A 627 -8.12 -3.99 -34.11
N LYS A 628 -8.97 -3.83 -35.12
CA LYS A 628 -8.70 -2.97 -36.28
C LYS A 628 -8.56 -1.53 -35.87
N GLU A 629 -9.42 -1.05 -34.99
CA GLU A 629 -9.38 0.31 -34.45
C GLU A 629 -8.07 0.58 -33.70
N ILE A 630 -7.67 -0.31 -32.80
CA ILE A 630 -6.41 -0.21 -32.05
C ILE A 630 -5.18 -0.21 -32.97
N LEU A 631 -5.23 -0.95 -34.07
CA LEU A 631 -4.15 -1.03 -35.03
C LEU A 631 -4.21 0.08 -36.12
N ALA A 632 -5.21 0.97 -36.05
CA ALA A 632 -5.50 2.00 -37.04
C ALA A 632 -5.62 1.41 -38.47
N ILE A 633 -6.30 0.29 -38.60
CA ILE A 633 -6.62 -0.37 -39.86
C ILE A 633 -8.07 -0.01 -40.20
N TYR A 634 -8.25 1.00 -41.00
CA TYR A 634 -9.57 1.45 -41.46
C TYR A 634 -9.87 0.87 -42.83
N ASP A 635 -10.92 0.05 -42.94
CA ASP A 635 -11.51 -0.41 -44.17
C ASP A 635 -12.95 0.08 -44.27
N ASP A 636 -13.38 0.44 -45.47
CA ASP A 636 -14.74 0.92 -45.68
C ASP A 636 -15.75 -0.19 -45.34
N GLY A 637 -16.60 0.04 -44.34
CA GLY A 637 -17.80 -0.75 -44.14
C GLY A 637 -18.10 -1.36 -42.78
N TYR A 638 -17.45 -0.92 -41.69
CA TYR A 638 -17.93 -1.28 -40.34
C TYR A 638 -18.30 -0.04 -39.50
N THR A 639 -19.27 -0.21 -38.66
CA THR A 639 -19.63 0.78 -37.64
C THR A 639 -18.74 0.55 -36.42
N PHE A 640 -18.29 1.62 -35.79
CA PHE A 640 -17.52 1.58 -34.54
C PHE A 640 -18.10 2.54 -33.52
N ASN A 641 -18.51 2.01 -32.37
CA ASN A 641 -19.02 2.78 -31.26
C ASN A 641 -18.00 2.84 -30.13
N SER A 642 -17.27 3.94 -30.03
CA SER A 642 -16.20 4.12 -29.05
C SER A 642 -16.71 4.08 -27.60
N ALA A 643 -17.97 4.49 -27.34
CA ALA A 643 -18.54 4.44 -26.01
C ALA A 643 -18.84 3.02 -25.53
N LEU A 644 -19.10 2.09 -26.45
CA LEU A 644 -19.30 0.67 -26.19
C LEU A 644 -17.98 -0.12 -26.20
N ALA A 645 -16.95 0.44 -26.81
CA ALA A 645 -15.63 -0.13 -26.94
C ALA A 645 -14.70 0.16 -25.75
N ASP A 646 -14.93 1.26 -25.04
CA ASP A 646 -14.20 1.60 -23.80
C ASP A 646 -14.77 0.81 -22.63
N LEU A 647 -14.24 -0.39 -22.43
CA LEU A 647 -14.74 -1.37 -21.48
C LEU A 647 -14.26 -1.11 -20.05
N ASN A 648 -13.14 -0.42 -19.90
CA ASN A 648 -12.59 -0.04 -18.61
C ASN A 648 -12.95 1.40 -18.19
N GLU A 649 -13.67 2.13 -19.06
CA GLU A 649 -14.16 3.49 -18.84
C GLU A 649 -13.03 4.52 -18.52
N ASP A 650 -11.83 4.30 -19.11
CA ASP A 650 -10.71 5.21 -18.91
C ASP A 650 -10.67 6.37 -19.94
N GLY A 651 -11.64 6.42 -20.84
CA GLY A 651 -11.76 7.38 -21.92
C GLY A 651 -10.82 7.14 -23.10
N LYS A 652 -10.23 5.95 -23.20
CA LYS A 652 -9.29 5.55 -24.26
C LYS A 652 -9.62 4.18 -24.79
N ILE A 653 -9.49 4.00 -26.10
CA ILE A 653 -9.56 2.67 -26.71
C ILE A 653 -8.15 2.09 -26.81
N SER A 654 -7.92 0.98 -26.15
CA SER A 654 -6.60 0.42 -25.96
C SER A 654 -6.57 -1.11 -26.03
N ILE A 655 -5.39 -1.69 -25.93
CA ILE A 655 -5.23 -3.15 -25.81
C ILE A 655 -5.91 -3.72 -24.56
N ILE A 656 -6.17 -2.90 -23.56
CA ILE A 656 -6.86 -3.32 -22.33
C ILE A 656 -8.31 -3.65 -22.65
N ASP A 657 -9.00 -2.80 -23.43
CA ASP A 657 -10.38 -3.01 -23.85
C ASP A 657 -10.50 -4.26 -24.73
N PHE A 658 -9.51 -4.50 -25.58
CA PHE A 658 -9.45 -5.72 -26.36
C PHE A 658 -9.33 -6.97 -25.49
N ILE A 659 -8.51 -6.94 -24.45
CA ILE A 659 -8.37 -8.04 -23.48
C ILE A 659 -9.67 -8.25 -22.71
N LEU A 660 -10.33 -7.17 -22.30
CA LEU A 660 -11.61 -7.23 -21.60
C LEU A 660 -12.70 -7.81 -22.49
N LEU A 661 -12.82 -7.33 -23.73
CA LEU A 661 -13.78 -7.88 -24.70
C LEU A 661 -13.55 -9.36 -24.98
N LYS A 662 -12.27 -9.74 -25.14
CA LYS A 662 -11.90 -11.14 -25.30
C LYS A 662 -12.28 -11.99 -24.09
N SER A 663 -12.18 -11.44 -22.88
CA SER A 663 -12.60 -12.11 -21.64
C SER A 663 -14.11 -12.26 -21.56
N ILE A 664 -14.88 -11.31 -22.10
CA ILE A 664 -16.34 -11.39 -22.21
C ILE A 664 -16.74 -12.53 -23.15
N LEU A 665 -16.08 -12.62 -24.32
CA LEU A 665 -16.38 -13.63 -25.34
C LEU A 665 -15.91 -15.05 -24.98
N ALA A 666 -15.03 -15.18 -24.00
CA ALA A 666 -14.53 -16.49 -23.53
C ALA A 666 -15.40 -17.11 -22.43
N ARG A 667 -16.44 -16.45 -22.01
CA ARG A 667 -17.42 -16.90 -21.01
C ARG A 667 -18.65 -17.50 -21.65
#